data_b12e73d07b3352343a791354502d865d
#
_entry.id   b12e73d07b3352343a791354502d865d
#
_cell.length_a   1.000
_cell.length_b   1.000
_cell.length_c   1.000
_cell.angle_alpha   90.00
_cell.angle_beta   90.00
_cell.angle_gamma   90.00
#
_symmetry.space_group_name_H-M   'P 1'
#
loop_
_entity.id
_entity.type
_entity.pdbx_description
1 polymer ?
#
loop_
_entity_poly.entity_id
_entity_poly.type
_entity_poly.pdbx_seq_one_letter_code
_entity_poly.pdbx_strand_id
1 'polypeptide(L)'
;MKKRFLQMVKKRVLSLRLFPLLVCLGFLIPAVGWGQEGTPKGSWAGNAASAFDGGSGTKEDPYQIATAEQLAYLAARANDGTLYSLGDYYILTDNIDLSAHQWVPIGRGTGNVSQYFDGYFNGNKKTITGLYVDESTDGYRAGLFGLLTGQVWDLTIEDAYVKTAGSTSSAGILAGRISNSGTKVTNCHVSGTVESEVCAGGLTGYASYTKFESCSAKAKVSATGNNIGGFIGEGFEASFTDCAAEGSVTGSWCCGGFAGVIWYNAKAEHCIADVNVTATDWNTGGFVGSTEQNTSISDCVALGNVSNPITSPSTKLGGFVGSMDNSISIQNCRAAGTVQGGNEEHPAGGFIGAYSGGTLTDCSFDKEKNPGLNAAGEGNLDSGVTGEESSVVLGNICEDYYGSHQLTKTEKKAATCIEDGNIEYWTCERCGKHFSDAEGKNEITEVAISALGHNWGEPVYTWSDDNTTCTAKRVCKNDASHTETATATVTSEQTKAPTCTEMGEMTYTATFTEEWVVEQTKTEGIPATGHHYVNGYCTECGQRDPNYVDPISYYNIYVENVCDGVEVTTSKNVVREGGSITVSVEKDTANYTFDNFKVYYKRSYYGTWDELKEGTQPGEYPINNIWTHIYIKAQGAEKKEDPTGIESIEGVKVYTKDGSLYVQTPQREQVIIVSMSGAVVMNEEQIGLKQYHGLQPGIYIVRVGDKAYKLRLN
;
A
#
# COMPACT_ATOMS: atom_id res chain seq x y z
N MET A 1 -6.43 48.44 10.17
CA MET A 1 -6.84 47.19 10.85
C MET A 1 -5.81 46.04 10.69
N LYS A 2 -5.27 45.77 9.50
CA LYS A 2 -4.25 44.67 9.30
C LYS A 2 -2.98 44.74 10.19
N LYS A 3 -2.47 45.92 10.53
CA LYS A 3 -1.28 46.04 11.39
C LYS A 3 -1.53 45.78 12.88
N ARG A 4 -2.77 45.87 13.38
CA ARG A 4 -3.09 45.52 14.77
C ARG A 4 -3.31 44.00 14.95
N PHE A 5 -3.77 43.32 13.92
CA PHE A 5 -4.00 41.88 13.92
C PHE A 5 -2.66 41.11 13.97
N LEU A 6 -1.67 41.57 13.19
CA LEU A 6 -0.32 40.99 13.19
C LEU A 6 0.44 41.18 14.51
N GLN A 7 0.12 42.21 15.32
CA GLN A 7 0.75 42.40 16.63
C GLN A 7 0.09 41.57 17.75
N MET A 8 -1.18 41.22 17.61
CA MET A 8 -1.80 40.26 18.55
C MET A 8 -1.34 38.83 18.36
N VAL A 9 -1.17 38.42 17.10
CA VAL A 9 -0.63 37.10 16.77
C VAL A 9 0.81 36.96 17.28
N LYS A 10 1.67 38.01 17.11
CA LYS A 10 3.05 37.96 17.62
C LYS A 10 3.17 37.96 19.16
N LYS A 11 2.18 38.41 19.91
CA LYS A 11 2.21 38.35 21.39
C LYS A 11 1.73 37.04 21.98
N ARG A 12 0.93 36.23 21.22
CA ARG A 12 0.54 34.87 21.65
C ARG A 12 1.59 33.81 21.33
N VAL A 13 2.40 34.02 20.27
CA VAL A 13 3.45 33.10 19.85
C VAL A 13 4.65 33.03 20.84
N LEU A 14 4.76 33.94 21.81
CA LEU A 14 5.88 33.94 22.77
C LEU A 14 5.63 33.18 24.06
N SER A 15 4.51 32.47 24.20
CA SER A 15 4.25 31.58 25.32
C SER A 15 4.11 30.09 24.93
N LEU A 16 4.51 29.71 23.72
CA LEU A 16 4.70 28.30 23.36
C LEU A 16 5.83 27.73 24.22
N ARG A 17 5.46 27.13 25.33
CA ARG A 17 6.35 26.23 26.04
C ARG A 17 6.64 25.06 25.11
N LEU A 18 7.90 24.90 24.77
CA LEU A 18 8.42 23.73 24.08
C LEU A 18 7.78 22.47 24.65
N PHE A 19 7.03 21.74 23.85
CA PHE A 19 6.80 20.33 24.09
C PHE A 19 8.18 19.67 24.18
N PRO A 20 8.55 19.09 25.30
CA PRO A 20 9.67 18.16 25.29
C PRO A 20 9.13 16.85 24.70
N LEU A 21 9.03 16.76 23.37
CA LEU A 21 9.02 15.45 22.76
C LEU A 21 10.31 14.77 23.20
N LEU A 22 10.19 13.74 24.02
CA LEU A 22 11.26 12.79 24.19
C LEU A 22 11.55 12.23 22.80
N VAL A 23 12.64 12.71 22.18
CA VAL A 23 13.19 12.12 20.98
C VAL A 23 13.62 10.71 21.38
N CYS A 24 12.74 9.73 21.20
CA CYS A 24 13.18 8.36 21.08
C CYS A 24 14.10 8.32 19.86
N LEU A 25 15.41 8.29 20.11
CA LEU A 25 16.40 7.94 19.08
C LEU A 25 15.84 6.68 18.38
N GLY A 26 15.51 6.85 17.11
CA GLY A 26 15.08 5.76 16.26
C GLY A 26 16.22 4.77 16.08
N PHE A 27 16.29 3.79 16.96
CA PHE A 27 16.82 2.51 16.56
C PHE A 27 15.80 1.93 15.58
N LEU A 28 16.26 1.55 14.40
CA LEU A 28 15.61 0.63 13.49
C LEU A 28 15.36 -0.67 14.25
N ILE A 29 14.31 -0.70 15.06
CA ILE A 29 13.73 -1.93 15.55
C ILE A 29 12.81 -2.39 14.41
N PRO A 30 13.03 -3.60 13.84
CA PRO A 30 12.06 -4.17 12.93
C PRO A 30 10.70 -4.13 13.64
N ALA A 31 9.63 -3.90 12.88
CA ALA A 31 8.28 -3.91 13.39
C ALA A 31 8.04 -5.24 14.13
N VAL A 32 8.37 -5.25 15.40
CA VAL A 32 8.00 -6.31 16.33
C VAL A 32 6.51 -6.10 16.53
N GLY A 33 5.73 -7.08 16.11
CA GLY A 33 4.30 -7.05 16.27
C GLY A 33 3.97 -6.74 17.73
N TRP A 34 3.09 -5.80 17.95
CA TRP A 34 2.51 -5.46 19.24
C TRP A 34 1.68 -6.64 19.72
N GLY A 35 2.34 -7.62 20.30
CA GLY A 35 1.74 -8.79 20.90
C GLY A 35 2.66 -9.19 22.03
N GLN A 36 2.20 -8.99 23.27
CA GLN A 36 2.90 -9.50 24.44
C GLN A 36 3.10 -11.01 24.27
N GLU A 37 4.34 -11.48 24.22
CA GLU A 37 4.64 -12.90 24.32
C GLU A 37 4.33 -13.36 25.76
N GLY A 38 3.14 -13.92 25.95
CA GLY A 38 2.72 -14.60 27.17
C GLY A 38 1.87 -13.75 28.11
N THR A 39 0.71 -14.29 28.49
CA THR A 39 -0.13 -13.73 29.57
C THR A 39 0.66 -13.77 30.89
N PRO A 40 0.76 -12.66 31.63
CA PRO A 40 1.44 -12.67 32.94
C PRO A 40 0.85 -13.70 33.88
N LYS A 41 1.70 -14.39 34.62
CA LYS A 41 1.28 -15.43 35.58
C LYS A 41 1.00 -14.80 36.93
N GLY A 42 -0.20 -14.98 37.45
CA GLY A 42 -0.62 -14.46 38.76
C GLY A 42 -1.13 -13.02 38.72
N SER A 43 -1.31 -12.43 39.86
CA SER A 43 -1.86 -11.08 40.05
C SER A 43 -1.00 -10.25 40.97
N TRP A 44 -0.85 -8.95 40.67
CA TRP A 44 -0.21 -7.98 41.58
C TRP A 44 -0.93 -7.84 42.91
N ALA A 45 -2.24 -8.14 42.99
CA ALA A 45 -2.99 -8.12 44.29
C ALA A 45 -2.41 -9.08 45.32
N GLY A 46 -1.82 -10.20 44.89
CA GLY A 46 -1.14 -11.15 45.79
C GLY A 46 0.32 -10.82 46.13
N ASN A 47 0.88 -9.79 45.44
CA ASN A 47 2.27 -9.38 45.54
C ASN A 47 2.44 -7.94 46.02
N ALA A 48 1.41 -7.35 46.64
CA ALA A 48 1.45 -6.00 47.14
C ALA A 48 2.42 -5.86 48.34
N ALA A 49 3.17 -4.76 48.38
CA ALA A 49 3.97 -4.40 49.54
C ALA A 49 3.07 -4.15 50.77
N SER A 50 3.67 -4.05 51.98
CA SER A 50 2.95 -3.72 53.19
C SER A 50 2.96 -2.22 53.54
N ALA A 51 3.76 -1.43 52.81
CA ALA A 51 3.89 0.02 53.00
C ALA A 51 4.49 0.68 51.75
N PHE A 52 4.39 2.00 51.67
CA PHE A 52 5.14 2.82 50.72
C PHE A 52 6.60 2.95 51.14
N ASP A 53 7.45 3.43 50.25
CA ASP A 53 8.89 3.63 50.49
C ASP A 53 9.15 4.77 51.50
N GLY A 54 8.24 5.74 51.59
CA GLY A 54 8.30 6.87 52.48
C GLY A 54 7.17 7.86 52.28
N GLY A 55 7.28 8.99 52.91
CA GLY A 55 6.31 10.08 52.87
C GLY A 55 5.14 9.94 53.82
N SER A 56 4.48 11.05 54.08
CA SER A 56 3.30 11.14 54.99
C SER A 56 1.99 11.37 54.23
N GLY A 57 2.04 11.43 52.89
CA GLY A 57 0.86 11.65 52.05
C GLY A 57 0.44 13.10 51.92
N THR A 58 1.20 14.04 52.49
CA THR A 58 0.95 15.46 52.32
C THR A 58 1.54 15.98 51.00
N LYS A 59 1.15 17.19 50.60
CA LYS A 59 1.70 17.81 49.39
C LYS A 59 3.20 18.03 49.45
N GLU A 60 3.71 18.38 50.64
CA GLU A 60 5.11 18.65 50.92
C GLU A 60 5.93 17.38 51.09
N ASP A 61 5.29 16.28 51.49
CA ASP A 61 5.90 14.98 51.76
C ASP A 61 4.98 13.85 51.23
N PRO A 62 4.86 13.68 49.90
CA PRO A 62 3.98 12.69 49.32
C PRO A 62 4.45 11.26 49.57
N TYR A 63 3.51 10.31 49.62
CA TYR A 63 3.85 8.89 49.67
C TYR A 63 4.70 8.50 48.46
N GLN A 64 5.86 7.86 48.71
CA GLN A 64 6.84 7.50 47.73
C GLN A 64 6.60 6.07 47.23
N ILE A 65 6.59 5.91 45.90
CA ILE A 65 6.36 4.64 45.24
C ILE A 65 7.56 4.39 44.27
N ALA A 66 8.38 3.41 44.60
CA ALA A 66 9.58 3.03 43.86
C ALA A 66 9.42 1.68 43.15
N THR A 67 8.47 0.84 43.56
CA THR A 67 8.35 -0.53 43.02
C THR A 67 6.90 -0.88 42.64
N ALA A 68 6.77 -1.94 41.82
CA ALA A 68 5.48 -2.49 41.42
C ALA A 68 4.65 -2.97 42.61
N GLU A 69 5.30 -3.55 43.61
CA GLU A 69 4.64 -4.01 44.88
C GLU A 69 4.06 -2.86 45.66
N GLN A 70 4.75 -1.70 45.70
CA GLN A 70 4.25 -0.50 46.38
C GLN A 70 3.09 0.14 45.59
N LEU A 71 3.15 0.13 44.25
CA LEU A 71 2.02 0.56 43.43
C LEU A 71 0.82 -0.39 43.62
N ALA A 72 1.07 -1.70 43.72
CA ALA A 72 0.03 -2.69 44.04
C ALA A 72 -0.55 -2.50 45.45
N TYR A 73 0.26 -2.03 46.41
CA TYR A 73 -0.21 -1.65 47.71
C TYR A 73 -1.21 -0.46 47.68
N LEU A 74 -0.91 0.55 46.87
CA LEU A 74 -1.87 1.63 46.59
C LEU A 74 -3.18 1.08 45.99
N ALA A 75 -3.09 0.17 45.02
CA ALA A 75 -4.26 -0.46 44.40
C ALA A 75 -5.09 -1.25 45.45
N ALA A 76 -4.43 -2.02 46.29
CA ALA A 76 -5.10 -2.78 47.36
C ALA A 76 -5.86 -1.86 48.30
N ARG A 77 -5.24 -0.77 48.75
CA ARG A 77 -5.88 0.22 49.66
C ARG A 77 -7.04 0.97 49.00
N ALA A 78 -6.93 1.31 47.72
CA ALA A 78 -8.02 1.93 46.96
C ALA A 78 -9.21 0.97 46.80
N ASN A 79 -8.94 -0.33 46.68
CA ASN A 79 -9.93 -1.34 46.38
C ASN A 79 -10.61 -1.95 47.60
N ASP A 80 -9.96 -1.93 48.76
CA ASP A 80 -10.57 -2.37 50.03
C ASP A 80 -11.37 -1.26 50.74
N GLY A 81 -11.36 -0.04 50.20
CA GLY A 81 -12.06 1.11 50.75
C GLY A 81 -11.39 1.73 51.98
N THR A 82 -10.11 1.40 52.26
CA THR A 82 -9.35 1.98 53.40
C THR A 82 -8.68 3.32 53.03
N LEU A 83 -8.69 3.72 51.76
CA LEU A 83 -8.34 5.07 51.35
C LEU A 83 -9.48 6.06 51.64
N TYR A 84 -9.62 6.44 52.89
CA TYR A 84 -10.59 7.47 53.32
C TYR A 84 -10.02 8.89 53.34
N SER A 85 -8.76 9.10 52.95
CA SER A 85 -8.17 10.43 52.94
C SER A 85 -8.43 11.09 51.58
N LEU A 86 -9.40 11.95 51.55
CA LEU A 86 -9.62 12.90 50.45
C LEU A 86 -8.37 13.76 50.29
N GLY A 87 -7.57 13.47 49.29
CA GLY A 87 -6.48 14.34 48.86
C GLY A 87 -5.06 13.95 49.29
N ASP A 88 -4.77 12.68 49.58
CA ASP A 88 -3.38 12.22 49.76
C ASP A 88 -2.55 12.37 48.45
N TYR A 89 -1.29 12.72 48.66
CA TYR A 89 -0.31 12.90 47.56
C TYR A 89 0.59 11.68 47.43
N TYR A 90 0.78 11.25 46.19
CA TYR A 90 1.63 10.12 45.80
C TYR A 90 2.60 10.54 44.73
N ILE A 91 3.82 10.04 44.80
CA ILE A 91 4.85 10.33 43.82
C ILE A 91 5.61 9.06 43.41
N LEU A 92 5.84 8.87 42.09
CA LEU A 92 6.76 7.86 41.65
C LEU A 92 8.20 8.35 41.84
N THR A 93 9.03 7.56 42.48
CA THR A 93 10.46 7.85 42.68
C THR A 93 11.32 7.10 41.67
N ASP A 94 10.82 6.02 41.09
CA ASP A 94 11.48 5.21 40.05
C ASP A 94 10.53 4.80 38.93
N ASN A 95 11.10 4.31 37.81
CA ASN A 95 10.32 3.64 36.77
C ASN A 95 9.81 2.30 37.28
N ILE A 96 8.61 1.89 36.87
CA ILE A 96 7.96 0.70 37.37
C ILE A 96 7.67 -0.26 36.22
N ASP A 97 8.12 -1.51 36.34
CA ASP A 97 7.77 -2.60 35.43
C ASP A 97 6.65 -3.48 36.03
N LEU A 98 5.49 -3.50 35.37
CA LEU A 98 4.32 -4.30 35.77
C LEU A 98 4.20 -5.62 34.98
N SER A 99 5.12 -5.94 34.11
CA SER A 99 5.03 -7.08 33.18
C SER A 99 4.96 -8.47 33.85
N ALA A 100 5.40 -8.57 35.11
CA ALA A 100 5.47 -9.85 35.83
C ALA A 100 4.09 -10.45 36.18
N HIS A 101 3.09 -9.62 36.46
CA HIS A 101 1.78 -10.07 36.93
C HIS A 101 0.65 -9.22 36.34
N GLN A 102 -0.54 -9.81 36.25
CA GLN A 102 -1.75 -9.08 35.87
C GLN A 102 -2.04 -7.96 36.87
N TRP A 103 -2.27 -6.76 36.34
CA TRP A 103 -2.60 -5.59 37.12
C TRP A 103 -4.07 -5.63 37.57
N VAL A 104 -4.31 -5.22 38.82
CA VAL A 104 -5.64 -4.92 39.31
C VAL A 104 -5.80 -3.40 39.40
N PRO A 105 -6.74 -2.80 38.66
CA PRO A 105 -6.89 -1.35 38.62
C PRO A 105 -7.00 -0.67 39.97
N ILE A 106 -6.33 0.47 40.15
CA ILE A 106 -6.47 1.32 41.33
C ILE A 106 -7.88 1.92 41.32
N GLY A 107 -8.67 1.64 42.36
CA GLY A 107 -10.06 2.08 42.40
C GLY A 107 -10.94 1.34 41.40
N ARG A 108 -11.13 0.08 41.57
CA ARG A 108 -11.81 -0.84 40.66
C ARG A 108 -13.24 -0.48 40.28
N GLY A 109 -13.96 0.22 41.22
CA GLY A 109 -15.27 0.79 40.95
C GLY A 109 -16.40 -0.22 40.76
N THR A 110 -16.32 -1.39 41.36
CA THR A 110 -17.31 -2.46 41.24
C THR A 110 -18.52 -2.21 42.15
N GLY A 111 -19.47 -1.40 41.70
CA GLY A 111 -20.77 -1.21 42.39
C GLY A 111 -20.75 -0.51 43.71
N ASN A 112 -19.64 -0.48 44.48
CA ASN A 112 -19.47 0.25 45.72
C ASN A 112 -18.86 1.63 45.43
N VAL A 113 -19.54 2.69 45.89
CA VAL A 113 -19.09 4.09 45.69
C VAL A 113 -17.74 4.41 46.35
N SER A 114 -17.18 3.53 47.17
CA SER A 114 -15.90 3.74 47.88
C SER A 114 -14.67 3.15 47.20
N GLN A 115 -14.82 2.52 46.06
CA GLN A 115 -13.68 1.97 45.30
C GLN A 115 -13.28 2.92 44.16
N TYR A 116 -12.65 4.02 44.51
CA TYR A 116 -12.13 5.02 43.57
C TYR A 116 -10.80 5.59 44.09
N PHE A 117 -10.07 6.24 43.17
CA PHE A 117 -8.87 6.99 43.55
C PHE A 117 -9.16 8.49 43.47
N ASP A 118 -9.13 9.20 44.60
CA ASP A 118 -9.37 10.64 44.72
C ASP A 118 -8.12 11.45 45.15
N GLY A 119 -6.96 10.80 45.18
CA GLY A 119 -5.68 11.41 45.54
C GLY A 119 -5.05 12.22 44.42
N TYR A 120 -3.85 12.71 44.71
CA TYR A 120 -2.97 13.47 43.82
C TYR A 120 -1.80 12.58 43.43
N PHE A 121 -1.77 12.11 42.21
CA PHE A 121 -0.73 11.18 41.70
C PHE A 121 0.25 11.88 40.78
N ASN A 122 1.47 12.07 41.24
CA ASN A 122 2.59 12.61 40.48
C ASN A 122 3.43 11.48 39.88
N GLY A 123 3.35 11.31 38.60
CA GLY A 123 4.26 10.39 37.88
C GLY A 123 5.72 10.81 37.88
N ASN A 124 6.03 12.08 38.21
CA ASN A 124 7.39 12.61 38.34
C ASN A 124 8.25 12.33 37.10
N LYS A 125 7.63 12.33 35.92
CA LYS A 125 8.24 11.98 34.63
C LYS A 125 8.83 10.57 34.59
N LYS A 126 8.35 9.67 35.43
CA LYS A 126 8.70 8.25 35.41
C LYS A 126 7.78 7.49 34.48
N THR A 127 8.25 6.32 34.07
CA THR A 127 7.52 5.43 33.17
C THR A 127 7.05 4.18 33.91
N ILE A 128 5.81 3.82 33.69
CA ILE A 128 5.25 2.50 34.01
C ILE A 128 5.24 1.69 32.72
N THR A 129 5.86 0.50 32.73
CA THR A 129 5.90 -0.38 31.58
C THR A 129 5.17 -1.70 31.82
N GLY A 130 4.70 -2.36 30.74
CA GLY A 130 4.17 -3.71 30.84
C GLY A 130 2.85 -3.83 31.61
N LEU A 131 2.05 -2.77 31.67
CA LEU A 131 0.73 -2.80 32.27
C LEU A 131 -0.16 -3.80 31.56
N TYR A 132 -0.53 -4.89 32.21
CA TYR A 132 -1.45 -5.91 31.70
C TYR A 132 -2.71 -5.99 32.55
N VAL A 133 -3.84 -5.60 31.98
CA VAL A 133 -5.17 -5.67 32.60
C VAL A 133 -6.08 -6.54 31.73
N ASP A 134 -6.62 -7.60 32.28
CA ASP A 134 -7.67 -8.40 31.64
C ASP A 134 -8.85 -8.58 32.64
N GLU A 135 -9.84 -7.72 32.50
CA GLU A 135 -11.06 -7.70 33.28
C GLU A 135 -12.23 -8.23 32.44
N SER A 136 -12.38 -9.55 32.42
CA SER A 136 -13.43 -10.22 31.66
C SER A 136 -14.81 -10.24 32.33
N THR A 137 -14.99 -9.50 33.45
CA THR A 137 -16.24 -9.43 34.19
C THR A 137 -17.00 -8.15 33.84
N ASP A 138 -18.30 -8.28 33.59
CA ASP A 138 -19.18 -7.17 33.24
C ASP A 138 -19.20 -6.08 34.34
N GLY A 139 -19.17 -4.81 33.90
CA GLY A 139 -19.23 -3.64 34.74
C GLY A 139 -17.89 -3.18 35.32
N TYR A 140 -16.79 -3.82 35.03
CA TYR A 140 -15.47 -3.37 35.48
C TYR A 140 -14.89 -2.28 34.55
N ARG A 141 -14.09 -1.41 35.18
CA ARG A 141 -13.35 -0.33 34.55
C ARG A 141 -11.89 -0.71 34.50
N ALA A 142 -11.33 -0.80 33.30
CA ALA A 142 -9.98 -1.32 33.06
C ALA A 142 -8.98 -0.22 32.69
N GLY A 143 -7.83 -0.22 33.36
CA GLY A 143 -6.72 0.69 33.17
C GLY A 143 -5.74 0.63 34.33
N LEU A 144 -4.76 1.54 34.39
CA LEU A 144 -3.96 1.72 35.60
C LEU A 144 -4.88 2.07 36.77
N PHE A 145 -5.82 3.00 36.55
CA PHE A 145 -6.93 3.31 37.43
C PHE A 145 -8.23 2.71 36.86
N GLY A 146 -9.07 2.15 37.73
CA GLY A 146 -10.43 1.76 37.37
C GLY A 146 -11.36 2.99 37.35
N LEU A 147 -11.56 3.61 38.51
CA LEU A 147 -12.28 4.88 38.67
C LEU A 147 -11.35 5.92 39.31
N LEU A 148 -11.00 6.91 38.51
CA LEU A 148 -10.21 8.06 38.93
C LEU A 148 -11.13 9.27 39.18
N THR A 149 -11.06 9.84 40.38
CA THR A 149 -11.77 11.07 40.78
C THR A 149 -10.80 12.16 41.26
N GLY A 150 -9.51 11.81 41.41
CA GLY A 150 -8.40 12.68 41.79
C GLY A 150 -7.68 13.30 40.61
N GLN A 151 -6.41 13.63 40.81
CA GLN A 151 -5.58 14.26 39.78
C GLN A 151 -4.34 13.39 39.44
N VAL A 152 -3.95 13.39 38.19
CA VAL A 152 -2.74 12.67 37.70
C VAL A 152 -1.94 13.58 36.80
N TRP A 153 -0.62 13.64 37.00
CA TRP A 153 0.27 14.42 36.11
C TRP A 153 1.65 13.84 36.01
N ASP A 154 2.36 14.24 34.93
CA ASP A 154 3.74 13.87 34.62
C ASP A 154 3.98 12.34 34.61
N LEU A 155 3.09 11.57 34.02
CA LEU A 155 3.13 10.10 33.97
C LEU A 155 3.24 9.59 32.54
N THR A 156 4.16 8.65 32.31
CA THR A 156 4.22 7.88 31.09
C THR A 156 3.84 6.41 31.35
N ILE A 157 3.02 5.81 30.48
CA ILE A 157 2.70 4.38 30.50
C ILE A 157 2.99 3.80 29.13
N GLU A 158 3.88 2.82 29.07
CA GLU A 158 4.30 2.19 27.80
C GLU A 158 4.01 0.69 27.79
N ASP A 159 3.86 0.13 26.59
CA ASP A 159 3.64 -1.29 26.34
C ASP A 159 2.46 -1.87 27.14
N ALA A 160 1.37 -1.09 27.22
CA ALA A 160 0.18 -1.51 27.94
C ALA A 160 -0.72 -2.43 27.10
N TYR A 161 -1.32 -3.39 27.78
CA TYR A 161 -2.46 -4.16 27.28
C TYR A 161 -3.62 -4.08 28.25
N VAL A 162 -4.73 -3.51 27.81
CA VAL A 162 -5.92 -3.32 28.65
C VAL A 162 -7.12 -3.94 27.96
N LYS A 163 -7.75 -4.89 28.62
CA LYS A 163 -8.95 -5.58 28.14
C LYS A 163 -10.05 -5.59 29.15
N THR A 164 -11.28 -5.40 28.68
CA THR A 164 -12.48 -5.59 29.48
C THR A 164 -13.61 -6.14 28.63
N ALA A 165 -14.60 -6.75 29.27
CA ALA A 165 -15.82 -7.25 28.62
C ALA A 165 -17.05 -6.80 29.39
N GLY A 166 -18.21 -6.84 28.74
CA GLY A 166 -19.50 -6.45 29.29
C GLY A 166 -20.02 -5.12 28.79
N SER A 167 -21.33 -5.04 28.69
CA SER A 167 -22.06 -3.93 28.05
C SER A 167 -22.02 -2.59 28.83
N THR A 168 -21.46 -2.57 30.02
CA THR A 168 -21.30 -1.37 30.86
C THR A 168 -19.86 -1.07 31.23
N SER A 169 -18.91 -1.86 30.68
CA SER A 169 -17.49 -1.68 30.96
C SER A 169 -16.91 -0.47 30.22
N SER A 170 -15.77 0.03 30.71
CA SER A 170 -15.01 1.08 30.09
C SER A 170 -13.50 0.81 30.21
N ALA A 171 -12.74 1.04 29.13
CA ALA A 171 -11.33 0.72 29.08
C ALA A 171 -10.49 1.90 28.56
N GLY A 172 -9.35 2.13 29.20
CA GLY A 172 -8.31 3.04 28.77
C GLY A 172 -7.02 2.77 29.52
N ILE A 173 -5.88 3.07 28.93
CA ILE A 173 -4.58 2.71 29.53
C ILE A 173 -4.37 3.43 30.86
N LEU A 174 -4.68 4.74 30.94
CA LEU A 174 -4.59 5.48 32.18
C LEU A 174 -5.75 5.10 33.13
N ALA A 175 -6.99 5.18 32.61
CA ALA A 175 -8.16 4.90 33.47
C ALA A 175 -9.32 4.34 32.65
N GLY A 176 -10.05 3.37 33.21
CA GLY A 176 -11.34 2.95 32.65
C GLY A 176 -12.33 4.10 32.65
N ARG A 177 -12.48 4.76 33.79
CA ARG A 177 -13.39 5.91 33.99
C ARG A 177 -12.75 7.02 34.82
N ILE A 178 -12.98 8.26 34.40
CA ILE A 178 -12.61 9.45 35.15
C ILE A 178 -13.88 10.26 35.42
N SER A 179 -14.12 10.65 36.67
CA SER A 179 -15.36 11.32 37.01
C SER A 179 -15.21 12.12 38.32
N ASN A 180 -15.33 13.40 38.24
CA ASN A 180 -15.54 14.36 39.33
C ASN A 180 -15.31 15.79 38.83
N SER A 181 -16.05 16.75 39.38
CA SER A 181 -15.81 18.17 39.10
C SER A 181 -14.48 18.61 39.72
N GLY A 182 -13.51 18.95 38.89
CA GLY A 182 -12.16 19.36 39.31
C GLY A 182 -11.07 18.34 39.07
N THR A 183 -11.39 17.16 38.55
CA THR A 183 -10.39 16.19 38.07
C THR A 183 -9.57 16.79 36.94
N LYS A 184 -8.25 16.65 37.05
CA LYS A 184 -7.32 17.12 36.06
C LYS A 184 -6.28 16.04 35.73
N VAL A 185 -6.05 15.81 34.46
CA VAL A 185 -5.00 14.95 33.93
C VAL A 185 -4.05 15.81 33.09
N THR A 186 -2.79 15.87 33.46
CA THR A 186 -1.83 16.79 32.81
C THR A 186 -0.54 16.09 32.48
N ASN A 187 -0.01 16.31 31.27
CA ASN A 187 1.27 15.76 30.84
C ASN A 187 1.36 14.25 31.08
N CYS A 188 0.29 13.53 30.68
CA CYS A 188 0.23 12.08 30.77
C CYS A 188 0.28 11.47 29.36
N HIS A 189 1.20 10.54 29.18
CA HIS A 189 1.45 9.92 27.86
C HIS A 189 1.29 8.42 27.98
N VAL A 190 0.48 7.82 27.11
CA VAL A 190 0.24 6.38 27.16
C VAL A 190 0.46 5.72 25.80
N SER A 191 0.94 4.46 25.83
CA SER A 191 1.02 3.65 24.63
C SER A 191 0.65 2.19 24.87
N GLY A 192 -0.01 1.54 23.89
CA GLY A 192 -0.39 0.14 24.01
C GLY A 192 -1.62 -0.27 23.21
N THR A 193 -2.28 -1.32 23.71
CA THR A 193 -3.51 -1.87 23.12
C THR A 193 -4.66 -1.82 24.10
N VAL A 194 -5.84 -1.42 23.63
CA VAL A 194 -7.08 -1.41 24.39
C VAL A 194 -8.14 -2.22 23.67
N GLU A 195 -8.70 -3.22 24.36
CA GLU A 195 -9.80 -4.05 23.87
C GLU A 195 -10.99 -3.95 24.81
N SER A 196 -12.16 -3.64 24.28
CA SER A 196 -13.37 -3.51 25.11
C SER A 196 -14.61 -4.01 24.37
N GLU A 197 -15.71 -4.16 25.08
CA GLU A 197 -17.01 -4.32 24.45
C GLU A 197 -17.63 -2.96 24.15
N VAL A 198 -17.53 -1.99 25.08
CA VAL A 198 -18.03 -0.61 24.91
C VAL A 198 -17.07 0.41 25.53
N CYS A 199 -17.25 1.68 25.26
CA CYS A 199 -16.51 2.82 25.84
C CYS A 199 -14.99 2.59 25.93
N ALA A 200 -14.33 2.54 24.78
CA ALA A 200 -12.89 2.35 24.72
C ALA A 200 -12.16 3.62 24.26
N GLY A 201 -11.10 3.99 24.97
CA GLY A 201 -10.19 5.04 24.55
C GLY A 201 -8.75 4.69 24.85
N GLY A 202 -7.81 5.22 24.06
CA GLY A 202 -6.39 4.95 24.31
C GLY A 202 -5.94 5.43 25.69
N LEU A 203 -6.35 6.65 26.10
CA LEU A 203 -6.08 7.16 27.43
C LEU A 203 -7.15 6.71 28.43
N THR A 204 -8.43 6.96 28.13
CA THR A 204 -9.54 6.63 29.03
C THR A 204 -10.80 6.23 28.27
N GLY A 205 -11.56 5.26 28.80
CA GLY A 205 -12.84 4.87 28.22
C GLY A 205 -13.90 5.97 28.36
N TYR A 206 -14.09 6.48 29.57
CA TYR A 206 -15.08 7.50 29.87
C TYR A 206 -14.51 8.60 30.77
N ALA A 207 -14.85 9.85 30.48
CA ALA A 207 -14.56 10.96 31.41
C ALA A 207 -15.73 11.93 31.53
N SER A 208 -15.98 12.41 32.78
CA SER A 208 -16.94 13.48 33.03
C SER A 208 -16.33 14.58 33.86
N TYR A 209 -16.65 15.84 33.53
CA TYR A 209 -16.17 17.05 34.25
C TYR A 209 -14.64 17.16 34.37
N THR A 210 -13.92 16.51 33.49
CA THR A 210 -12.46 16.33 33.57
C THR A 210 -11.73 17.29 32.60
N LYS A 211 -10.61 17.79 33.08
CA LYS A 211 -9.69 18.59 32.22
C LYS A 211 -8.45 17.79 31.85
N PHE A 212 -8.22 17.67 30.57
CA PHE A 212 -7.03 17.07 30.00
C PHE A 212 -6.13 18.16 29.41
N GLU A 213 -4.88 18.23 29.80
CA GLU A 213 -3.92 19.20 29.29
C GLU A 213 -2.61 18.49 28.92
N SER A 214 -2.12 18.71 27.71
CA SER A 214 -0.83 18.18 27.22
C SER A 214 -0.71 16.66 27.37
N CYS A 215 -1.76 15.92 27.06
CA CYS A 215 -1.80 14.47 27.17
C CYS A 215 -1.77 13.79 25.82
N SER A 216 -1.21 12.58 25.75
CA SER A 216 -1.21 11.82 24.50
C SER A 216 -1.52 10.33 24.70
N ALA A 217 -2.17 9.75 23.70
CA ALA A 217 -2.42 8.32 23.61
C ALA A 217 -1.94 7.78 22.25
N LYS A 218 -0.97 6.87 22.27
CA LYS A 218 -0.53 6.11 21.10
C LYS A 218 -1.03 4.68 21.24
N ALA A 219 -2.21 4.39 20.67
CA ALA A 219 -2.88 3.15 20.99
C ALA A 219 -3.55 2.49 19.77
N LYS A 220 -3.59 1.15 19.85
CA LYS A 220 -4.52 0.34 19.07
C LYS A 220 -5.76 0.10 19.90
N VAL A 221 -6.87 0.75 19.57
CA VAL A 221 -8.14 0.65 20.31
C VAL A 221 -9.13 -0.17 19.50
N SER A 222 -9.71 -1.19 20.10
CA SER A 222 -10.75 -2.02 19.48
C SER A 222 -11.90 -2.29 20.41
N ALA A 223 -13.13 -2.15 19.91
CA ALA A 223 -14.33 -2.57 20.63
C ALA A 223 -15.44 -3.03 19.69
N THR A 224 -16.33 -3.87 20.20
CA THR A 224 -17.45 -4.42 19.41
C THR A 224 -18.72 -3.57 19.50
N GLY A 225 -18.82 -2.68 20.48
CA GLY A 225 -19.96 -1.82 20.73
C GLY A 225 -19.74 -0.36 20.35
N ASN A 226 -20.06 0.56 21.24
CA ASN A 226 -20.14 2.00 20.97
C ASN A 226 -19.13 2.84 21.77
N ASN A 227 -18.94 4.09 21.32
CA ASN A 227 -18.12 5.13 21.93
C ASN A 227 -16.63 4.75 22.00
N ILE A 228 -16.01 4.67 20.83
CA ILE A 228 -14.62 4.25 20.67
C ILE A 228 -13.79 5.41 20.10
N GLY A 229 -12.72 5.79 20.79
CA GLY A 229 -11.82 6.84 20.36
C GLY A 229 -10.34 6.52 20.57
N GLY A 230 -9.47 7.13 19.80
CA GLY A 230 -8.02 6.95 19.97
C GLY A 230 -7.49 7.54 21.26
N PHE A 231 -8.12 8.61 21.77
CA PHE A 231 -7.81 9.21 23.06
C PHE A 231 -8.86 8.85 24.14
N ILE A 232 -10.14 9.07 23.83
CA ILE A 232 -11.24 8.86 24.77
C ILE A 232 -12.44 8.22 24.09
N GLY A 233 -13.08 7.24 24.77
CA GLY A 233 -14.34 6.67 24.29
C GLY A 233 -15.48 7.68 24.36
N GLU A 234 -15.76 8.22 25.56
CA GLU A 234 -16.84 9.18 25.79
C GLU A 234 -16.44 10.29 26.75
N GLY A 235 -16.66 11.55 26.35
CA GLY A 235 -16.38 12.75 27.13
C GLY A 235 -17.63 13.58 27.41
N PHE A 236 -18.08 13.62 28.66
CA PHE A 236 -19.21 14.43 29.17
C PHE A 236 -18.68 15.65 29.91
N GLU A 237 -19.02 16.88 29.52
CA GLU A 237 -18.46 18.11 30.11
C GLU A 237 -16.92 18.08 30.27
N ALA A 238 -16.24 17.35 29.39
CA ALA A 238 -14.79 17.21 29.42
C ALA A 238 -14.12 18.31 28.58
N SER A 239 -12.95 18.73 29.00
CA SER A 239 -12.14 19.66 28.20
C SER A 239 -10.76 19.08 27.88
N PHE A 240 -10.35 19.25 26.63
CA PHE A 240 -9.10 18.76 26.08
C PHE A 240 -8.31 19.93 25.51
N THR A 241 -7.10 20.15 25.96
CA THR A 241 -6.21 21.20 25.45
C THR A 241 -4.82 20.61 25.19
N ASP A 242 -4.27 20.86 24.03
CA ASP A 242 -2.95 20.35 23.60
C ASP A 242 -2.86 18.82 23.71
N CYS A 243 -3.90 18.09 23.35
CA CYS A 243 -3.94 16.64 23.45
C CYS A 243 -3.80 15.95 22.10
N ALA A 244 -3.18 14.76 22.10
CA ALA A 244 -2.89 14.00 20.89
C ALA A 244 -3.35 12.54 20.96
N ALA A 245 -3.90 12.02 19.87
CA ALA A 245 -4.13 10.60 19.65
C ALA A 245 -3.35 10.11 18.44
N GLU A 246 -2.70 8.95 18.54
CA GLU A 246 -1.98 8.29 17.44
C GLU A 246 -2.30 6.79 17.43
N GLY A 247 -2.41 6.18 16.25
CA GLY A 247 -2.58 4.72 16.10
C GLY A 247 -3.80 4.29 15.29
N SER A 248 -4.66 3.43 15.85
CA SER A 248 -5.83 2.94 15.15
C SER A 248 -7.02 2.68 16.05
N VAL A 249 -8.22 2.94 15.53
CA VAL A 249 -9.52 2.64 16.15
C VAL A 249 -10.25 1.66 15.24
N THR A 250 -10.76 0.58 15.86
CA THR A 250 -11.66 -0.37 15.19
C THR A 250 -12.89 -0.59 16.06
N GLY A 251 -14.08 -0.36 15.53
CA GLY A 251 -15.30 -0.46 16.31
C GLY A 251 -16.57 -0.55 15.49
N SER A 252 -17.71 -0.39 16.17
CA SER A 252 -19.03 -0.42 15.55
C SER A 252 -19.66 0.98 15.51
N TRP A 253 -20.06 1.52 16.62
CA TRP A 253 -20.82 2.77 16.73
C TRP A 253 -19.99 3.88 17.35
N CYS A 254 -20.19 5.11 16.86
CA CYS A 254 -19.53 6.31 17.38
C CYS A 254 -18.01 6.12 17.50
N CYS A 255 -17.38 5.89 16.36
CA CYS A 255 -15.94 5.72 16.29
C CYS A 255 -15.26 7.02 15.84
N GLY A 256 -14.29 7.51 16.61
CA GLY A 256 -13.52 8.70 16.26
C GLY A 256 -12.03 8.54 16.49
N GLY A 257 -11.22 9.24 15.72
CA GLY A 257 -9.76 9.18 15.88
C GLY A 257 -9.31 9.76 17.22
N PHE A 258 -9.93 10.83 17.70
CA PHE A 258 -9.70 11.39 19.03
C PHE A 258 -10.73 10.87 20.04
N ALA A 259 -12.02 11.05 19.75
CA ALA A 259 -13.08 10.68 20.67
C ALA A 259 -14.21 9.93 19.95
N GLY A 260 -14.78 8.90 20.62
CA GLY A 260 -16.01 8.28 20.14
C GLY A 260 -17.17 9.28 20.19
N VAL A 261 -17.44 9.81 21.36
CA VAL A 261 -18.45 10.86 21.59
C VAL A 261 -17.90 11.93 22.55
N ILE A 262 -18.16 13.19 22.24
CA ILE A 262 -18.01 14.31 23.17
C ILE A 262 -19.29 15.14 23.20
N TRP A 263 -19.77 15.44 24.39
CA TRP A 263 -21.08 16.05 24.53
C TRP A 263 -21.24 16.89 25.81
N TYR A 264 -22.32 17.66 25.87
CA TYR A 264 -22.74 18.46 27.00
C TYR A 264 -21.69 19.47 27.48
N ASN A 265 -21.53 20.59 26.74
CA ASN A 265 -20.54 21.64 27.00
C ASN A 265 -19.06 21.16 26.94
N ALA A 266 -18.79 20.01 26.33
CA ALA A 266 -17.43 19.55 26.14
C ALA A 266 -16.63 20.51 25.24
N LYS A 267 -15.31 20.55 25.42
CA LYS A 267 -14.42 21.41 24.67
C LYS A 267 -13.17 20.67 24.23
N ALA A 268 -12.80 20.83 22.95
CA ALA A 268 -11.50 20.41 22.44
C ALA A 268 -10.81 21.61 21.77
N GLU A 269 -9.60 21.93 22.20
CA GLU A 269 -8.82 23.03 21.71
C GLU A 269 -7.38 22.57 21.43
N HIS A 270 -6.88 22.83 20.21
CA HIS A 270 -5.52 22.51 19.81
C HIS A 270 -5.16 21.02 19.99
N CYS A 271 -6.08 20.15 19.55
CA CYS A 271 -5.91 18.70 19.64
C CYS A 271 -5.71 18.06 18.28
N ILE A 272 -5.02 16.93 18.26
CA ILE A 272 -4.71 16.22 17.02
C ILE A 272 -5.05 14.73 17.12
N ALA A 273 -5.60 14.17 16.04
CA ALA A 273 -5.85 12.75 15.86
C ALA A 273 -5.12 12.23 14.62
N ASP A 274 -4.00 11.55 14.83
CA ASP A 274 -3.29 10.78 13.79
C ASP A 274 -3.66 9.29 13.94
N VAL A 275 -4.92 8.98 13.70
CA VAL A 275 -5.54 7.69 14.00
C VAL A 275 -6.35 7.20 12.82
N ASN A 276 -6.01 6.02 12.31
CA ASN A 276 -6.83 5.36 11.30
C ASN A 276 -8.09 4.76 11.95
N VAL A 277 -9.26 5.17 11.49
CA VAL A 277 -10.55 4.74 12.04
C VAL A 277 -11.22 3.77 11.07
N THR A 278 -11.54 2.58 11.55
CA THR A 278 -12.33 1.59 10.82
C THR A 278 -13.58 1.24 11.63
N ALA A 279 -14.75 1.58 11.12
CA ALA A 279 -16.00 1.28 11.78
C ALA A 279 -16.91 0.42 10.90
N THR A 280 -17.84 -0.29 11.53
CA THR A 280 -18.78 -1.18 10.83
C THR A 280 -20.22 -0.67 10.84
N ASP A 281 -20.49 0.42 11.56
CA ASP A 281 -21.85 0.97 11.73
C ASP A 281 -21.81 2.52 11.79
N TRP A 282 -22.66 3.15 12.59
CA TRP A 282 -22.99 4.58 12.58
C TRP A 282 -21.91 5.49 13.14
N ASN A 283 -21.95 6.76 12.73
CA ASN A 283 -21.23 7.91 13.28
C ASN A 283 -19.71 7.70 13.38
N THR A 284 -19.06 7.73 12.25
CA THR A 284 -17.61 7.55 12.16
C THR A 284 -16.94 8.84 11.70
N GLY A 285 -16.00 9.35 12.48
CA GLY A 285 -15.24 10.56 12.14
C GLY A 285 -13.75 10.43 12.37
N GLY A 286 -12.95 11.15 11.61
CA GLY A 286 -11.48 11.16 11.79
C GLY A 286 -11.02 11.79 13.10
N PHE A 287 -11.81 12.72 13.66
CA PHE A 287 -11.59 13.31 14.98
C PHE A 287 -12.62 12.79 16.00
N VAL A 288 -13.90 12.94 15.72
CA VAL A 288 -14.96 12.54 16.65
C VAL A 288 -16.08 11.81 15.92
N GLY A 289 -16.57 10.68 16.51
CA GLY A 289 -17.68 9.91 15.96
C GLY A 289 -19.00 10.68 16.04
N SER A 290 -19.37 11.17 17.20
CA SER A 290 -20.56 12.01 17.43
C SER A 290 -20.28 13.16 18.38
N THR A 291 -20.91 14.31 18.11
CA THR A 291 -20.82 15.50 18.99
C THR A 291 -22.19 16.12 19.19
N GLU A 292 -22.52 16.42 20.45
CA GLU A 292 -23.84 16.82 20.88
C GLU A 292 -23.80 17.93 21.95
N GLN A 293 -24.90 18.64 22.13
CA GLN A 293 -25.23 19.48 23.27
C GLN A 293 -24.17 20.53 23.67
N ASN A 294 -24.08 21.61 22.91
CA ASN A 294 -23.22 22.79 23.16
C ASN A 294 -21.71 22.47 23.19
N THR A 295 -21.28 21.44 22.51
CA THR A 295 -19.85 21.11 22.37
C THR A 295 -19.15 22.14 21.49
N SER A 296 -17.90 22.48 21.80
CA SER A 296 -17.05 23.34 21.00
C SER A 296 -15.71 22.67 20.67
N ILE A 297 -15.33 22.72 19.40
CA ILE A 297 -14.05 22.17 18.91
C ILE A 297 -13.33 23.28 18.15
N SER A 298 -12.10 23.61 18.51
CA SER A 298 -11.32 24.64 17.82
C SER A 298 -9.86 24.22 17.63
N ASP A 299 -9.31 24.68 16.53
CA ASP A 299 -7.90 24.47 16.21
C ASP A 299 -7.47 22.99 16.27
N CYS A 300 -8.34 22.07 15.83
CA CYS A 300 -8.11 20.63 15.90
C CYS A 300 -7.89 20.01 14.52
N VAL A 301 -7.14 18.90 14.47
CA VAL A 301 -6.79 18.24 13.22
C VAL A 301 -7.01 16.73 13.27
N ALA A 302 -7.63 16.19 12.22
CA ALA A 302 -7.72 14.76 11.96
C ALA A 302 -6.80 14.40 10.76
N LEU A 303 -5.80 13.57 10.98
CA LEU A 303 -4.84 13.14 9.97
C LEU A 303 -5.11 11.75 9.43
N GLY A 304 -5.61 10.86 10.28
CA GLY A 304 -5.80 9.46 9.95
C GLY A 304 -6.95 9.22 8.96
N ASN A 305 -6.89 8.09 8.30
CA ASN A 305 -7.90 7.67 7.34
C ASN A 305 -9.15 7.13 8.03
N VAL A 306 -10.30 7.39 7.44
CA VAL A 306 -11.60 6.94 7.93
C VAL A 306 -12.18 5.95 6.94
N SER A 307 -12.58 4.77 7.42
CA SER A 307 -13.14 3.73 6.56
C SER A 307 -14.33 3.01 7.20
N ASN A 308 -15.31 2.68 6.37
CA ASN A 308 -16.37 1.75 6.72
C ASN A 308 -16.50 0.73 5.58
N PRO A 309 -16.03 -0.52 5.78
CA PRO A 309 -16.05 -1.56 4.75
C PRO A 309 -17.44 -2.18 4.56
N ILE A 310 -18.40 -1.89 5.45
CA ILE A 310 -19.75 -2.41 5.39
C ILE A 310 -20.66 -1.28 4.93
N THR A 311 -21.36 -1.47 3.83
CA THR A 311 -22.41 -0.54 3.38
C THR A 311 -23.66 -0.71 4.23
N SER A 312 -23.60 -0.30 5.49
CA SER A 312 -24.78 -0.21 6.36
C SER A 312 -25.72 0.88 5.84
N PRO A 313 -27.03 0.69 5.84
CA PRO A 313 -27.98 1.69 5.34
C PRO A 313 -28.06 2.96 6.18
N SER A 314 -27.21 3.13 7.19
CA SER A 314 -27.27 4.28 8.11
C SER A 314 -25.89 4.88 8.43
N THR A 315 -24.87 4.58 7.62
CA THR A 315 -23.49 5.00 7.88
C THR A 315 -23.33 6.52 7.72
N LYS A 316 -22.97 7.21 8.79
CA LYS A 316 -22.60 8.64 8.80
C LYS A 316 -21.09 8.75 8.89
N LEU A 317 -20.43 9.00 7.77
CA LEU A 317 -18.99 8.91 7.64
C LEU A 317 -18.41 10.27 7.25
N GLY A 318 -17.59 10.85 8.11
CA GLY A 318 -16.95 12.15 7.86
C GLY A 318 -15.47 12.16 8.16
N GLY A 319 -14.71 12.95 7.41
CA GLY A 319 -13.26 13.07 7.61
C GLY A 319 -12.87 13.67 8.96
N PHE A 320 -13.75 14.46 9.57
CA PHE A 320 -13.56 15.05 10.91
C PHE A 320 -14.64 14.58 11.90
N VAL A 321 -15.92 14.76 11.57
CA VAL A 321 -17.05 14.40 12.45
C VAL A 321 -17.96 13.41 11.72
N GLY A 322 -18.35 12.33 12.41
CA GLY A 322 -19.36 11.40 11.92
C GLY A 322 -20.75 12.01 11.93
N SER A 323 -21.23 12.49 13.09
CA SER A 323 -22.53 13.15 13.26
C SER A 323 -22.43 14.41 14.11
N MET A 324 -23.03 15.49 13.64
CA MET A 324 -23.03 16.80 14.30
C MET A 324 -24.45 17.30 14.57
N ASP A 325 -24.74 17.61 15.83
CA ASP A 325 -25.99 18.22 16.27
C ASP A 325 -26.00 19.75 16.05
N ASN A 326 -27.17 20.38 16.19
CA ASN A 326 -27.42 21.79 15.88
C ASN A 326 -26.85 22.80 16.89
N SER A 327 -26.40 22.35 18.06
CA SER A 327 -25.85 23.22 19.12
C SER A 327 -24.32 23.23 19.18
N ILE A 328 -23.64 22.75 18.16
CA ILE A 328 -22.19 22.55 18.10
C ILE A 328 -21.50 23.74 17.43
N SER A 329 -20.29 24.06 17.90
CA SER A 329 -19.40 25.02 17.23
C SER A 329 -18.06 24.37 16.90
N ILE A 330 -17.68 24.38 15.62
CA ILE A 330 -16.37 23.90 15.15
C ILE A 330 -15.68 25.04 14.40
N GLN A 331 -14.45 25.36 14.80
CA GLN A 331 -13.69 26.46 14.23
C GLN A 331 -12.24 26.08 13.94
N ASN A 332 -11.72 26.50 12.78
CA ASN A 332 -10.32 26.32 12.35
C ASN A 332 -9.85 24.86 12.46
N CYS A 333 -10.73 23.90 12.09
CA CYS A 333 -10.45 22.49 12.15
C CYS A 333 -10.20 21.88 10.77
N ARG A 334 -9.38 20.84 10.72
CA ARG A 334 -8.90 20.28 9.46
C ARG A 334 -9.01 18.75 9.42
N ALA A 335 -9.46 18.20 8.29
CA ALA A 335 -9.51 16.78 7.99
C ALA A 335 -8.56 16.44 6.83
N ALA A 336 -7.44 15.79 7.12
CA ALA A 336 -6.39 15.52 6.14
C ALA A 336 -6.30 14.05 5.69
N GLY A 337 -7.11 13.16 6.26
CA GLY A 337 -7.17 11.74 5.90
C GLY A 337 -8.08 11.43 4.72
N THR A 338 -8.00 10.22 4.19
CA THR A 338 -8.97 9.70 3.22
C THR A 338 -10.26 9.26 3.90
N VAL A 339 -11.39 9.41 3.21
CA VAL A 339 -12.69 8.91 3.66
C VAL A 339 -13.16 7.85 2.66
N GLN A 340 -13.32 6.61 3.11
CA GLN A 340 -13.70 5.46 2.28
C GLN A 340 -14.94 4.77 2.81
N GLY A 341 -16.02 4.77 2.05
CA GLY A 341 -17.31 4.18 2.41
C GLY A 341 -18.47 5.11 2.06
N GLY A 342 -19.62 4.84 2.67
CA GLY A 342 -20.88 5.50 2.29
C GLY A 342 -21.52 4.86 1.05
N ASN A 343 -22.73 5.30 0.71
CA ASN A 343 -23.48 4.85 -0.45
C ASN A 343 -24.32 6.02 -1.01
N GLU A 344 -25.13 5.80 -2.03
CA GLU A 344 -25.96 6.86 -2.65
C GLU A 344 -27.01 7.42 -1.68
N GLU A 345 -27.53 6.62 -0.75
CA GLU A 345 -28.55 7.02 0.22
C GLU A 345 -27.92 7.73 1.45
N HIS A 346 -26.70 7.30 1.82
CA HIS A 346 -25.90 7.87 2.93
C HIS A 346 -24.49 8.16 2.44
N PRO A 347 -24.28 9.24 1.68
CA PRO A 347 -22.97 9.59 1.16
C PRO A 347 -22.01 10.01 2.27
N ALA A 348 -20.73 9.71 2.07
CA ALA A 348 -19.69 10.20 2.97
C ALA A 348 -19.43 11.68 2.75
N GLY A 349 -19.06 12.39 3.82
CA GLY A 349 -18.62 13.79 3.75
C GLY A 349 -17.10 13.92 3.92
N GLY A 350 -16.49 14.82 3.20
CA GLY A 350 -15.07 15.12 3.33
C GLY A 350 -14.69 15.65 4.72
N PHE A 351 -15.65 16.27 5.41
CA PHE A 351 -15.50 16.80 6.77
C PHE A 351 -16.52 16.21 7.75
N ILE A 352 -17.82 16.27 7.41
CA ILE A 352 -18.91 15.81 8.27
C ILE A 352 -19.72 14.72 7.56
N GLY A 353 -20.01 13.60 8.26
CA GLY A 353 -20.89 12.55 7.74
C GLY A 353 -22.33 13.01 7.68
N ALA A 354 -22.92 13.42 8.81
CA ALA A 354 -24.26 13.98 8.89
C ALA A 354 -24.28 15.32 9.63
N TYR A 355 -24.77 16.33 8.96
CA TYR A 355 -24.91 17.69 9.48
C TYR A 355 -26.39 17.97 9.79
N SER A 356 -26.70 18.16 11.08
CA SER A 356 -28.04 18.52 11.53
C SER A 356 -28.17 20.00 11.91
N GLY A 357 -27.09 20.77 11.81
CA GLY A 357 -27.02 22.19 12.17
C GLY A 357 -25.75 22.50 12.96
N GLY A 358 -25.69 23.70 13.53
CA GLY A 358 -24.52 24.20 14.27
C GLY A 358 -23.71 25.23 13.48
N THR A 359 -22.59 25.67 14.05
CA THR A 359 -21.72 26.70 13.45
C THR A 359 -20.38 26.10 13.07
N LEU A 360 -20.00 26.27 11.80
CA LEU A 360 -18.66 25.94 11.30
C LEU A 360 -18.01 27.22 10.80
N THR A 361 -16.71 27.39 11.09
CA THR A 361 -15.95 28.56 10.66
C THR A 361 -14.52 28.15 10.35
N ASP A 362 -14.02 28.54 9.18
CA ASP A 362 -12.64 28.32 8.75
C ASP A 362 -12.17 26.85 8.85
N CYS A 363 -13.08 25.91 8.54
CA CYS A 363 -12.77 24.47 8.51
C CYS A 363 -12.43 24.01 7.10
N SER A 364 -11.62 22.95 6.99
CA SER A 364 -11.24 22.40 5.68
C SER A 364 -11.06 20.89 5.69
N PHE A 365 -11.16 20.31 4.49
CA PHE A 365 -10.81 18.90 4.25
C PHE A 365 -9.94 18.76 2.99
N ASP A 366 -9.17 17.70 2.93
CA ASP A 366 -8.28 17.37 1.82
C ASP A 366 -9.08 16.87 0.62
N LYS A 367 -9.30 17.74 -0.37
CA LYS A 367 -10.04 17.39 -1.59
C LYS A 367 -9.24 16.56 -2.58
N GLU A 368 -7.90 16.57 -2.48
CA GLU A 368 -7.05 15.75 -3.36
C GLU A 368 -7.12 14.28 -2.97
N LYS A 369 -7.15 14.00 -1.67
CA LYS A 369 -7.36 12.65 -1.15
C LYS A 369 -8.82 12.20 -1.22
N ASN A 370 -9.76 13.13 -1.27
CA ASN A 370 -11.21 12.87 -1.26
C ASN A 370 -11.90 13.51 -2.48
N PRO A 371 -11.51 13.17 -3.72
CA PRO A 371 -12.07 13.78 -4.92
C PRO A 371 -13.57 13.44 -5.04
N GLY A 372 -14.38 14.47 -5.24
CA GLY A 372 -15.83 14.34 -5.44
C GLY A 372 -16.67 14.27 -4.17
N LEU A 373 -16.08 14.24 -2.96
CA LEU A 373 -16.85 14.36 -1.73
C LEU A 373 -17.26 15.81 -1.48
N ASN A 374 -18.50 16.00 -1.01
CA ASN A 374 -18.95 17.26 -0.43
C ASN A 374 -18.39 17.43 0.99
N ALA A 375 -18.45 18.64 1.52
CA ALA A 375 -18.06 18.91 2.91
C ALA A 375 -18.89 18.10 3.92
N ALA A 376 -20.21 18.01 3.66
CA ALA A 376 -21.12 17.14 4.40
C ALA A 376 -21.67 16.05 3.48
N GLY A 377 -21.79 14.82 4.02
CA GLY A 377 -22.44 13.70 3.34
C GLY A 377 -23.95 13.86 3.36
N GLU A 378 -24.53 14.04 4.55
CA GLU A 378 -25.95 14.30 4.74
C GLU A 378 -26.17 15.69 5.33
N GLY A 379 -27.31 16.31 4.99
CA GLY A 379 -27.69 17.66 5.42
C GLY A 379 -27.18 18.75 4.50
N ASN A 380 -27.72 19.96 4.65
CA ASN A 380 -27.37 21.13 3.84
C ASN A 380 -26.34 21.97 4.60
N LEU A 381 -25.11 21.95 4.16
CA LEU A 381 -24.03 22.78 4.68
C LEU A 381 -23.66 23.83 3.62
N ASP A 382 -24.08 25.08 3.82
CA ASP A 382 -23.90 26.15 2.83
C ASP A 382 -22.52 26.83 2.91
N SER A 383 -21.85 26.80 4.07
CA SER A 383 -20.56 27.49 4.27
C SER A 383 -19.81 26.97 5.51
N GLY A 384 -18.60 27.47 5.71
CA GLY A 384 -17.77 27.20 6.91
C GLY A 384 -16.82 26.03 6.78
N VAL A 385 -16.95 25.21 5.72
CA VAL A 385 -16.01 24.14 5.37
C VAL A 385 -15.64 24.21 3.89
N THR A 386 -14.36 24.18 3.59
CA THR A 386 -13.83 24.20 2.21
C THR A 386 -13.01 22.93 1.92
N GLY A 387 -13.14 22.43 0.68
CA GLY A 387 -12.21 21.41 0.16
C GLY A 387 -10.94 22.11 -0.34
N GLU A 388 -9.79 21.80 0.26
CA GLU A 388 -8.51 22.43 -0.03
C GLU A 388 -7.48 21.41 -0.54
N GLU A 389 -6.37 21.85 -1.10
CA GLU A 389 -5.24 21.01 -1.47
C GLU A 389 -4.55 20.44 -0.22
N SER A 390 -3.95 19.25 -0.34
CA SER A 390 -3.28 18.57 0.79
C SER A 390 -2.27 19.46 1.51
N SER A 391 -1.50 20.25 0.76
CA SER A 391 -0.52 21.20 1.29
C SER A 391 -1.14 22.30 2.16
N VAL A 392 -2.34 22.76 1.81
CA VAL A 392 -3.09 23.79 2.55
C VAL A 392 -3.68 23.18 3.82
N VAL A 393 -4.28 22.00 3.72
CA VAL A 393 -4.89 21.32 4.87
C VAL A 393 -3.83 20.92 5.90
N LEU A 394 -2.69 20.41 5.46
CA LEU A 394 -1.59 20.07 6.36
C LEU A 394 -0.90 21.32 6.93
N GLY A 395 -0.72 22.38 6.12
CA GLY A 395 -0.15 23.66 6.58
C GLY A 395 1.14 23.49 7.38
N ASN A 396 1.19 24.09 8.57
CA ASN A 396 2.32 24.02 9.50
C ASN A 396 2.12 23.00 10.62
N ILE A 397 1.52 21.85 10.29
CA ILE A 397 1.11 20.87 11.29
C ILE A 397 2.26 20.38 12.18
N CYS A 398 3.48 20.27 11.62
CA CYS A 398 4.62 19.80 12.39
C CYS A 398 5.08 20.83 13.41
N GLU A 399 5.08 22.11 13.04
CA GLU A 399 5.43 23.23 13.94
C GLU A 399 4.31 23.46 14.97
N ASP A 400 3.05 23.39 14.55
CA ASP A 400 1.90 23.70 15.39
C ASP A 400 1.65 22.63 16.45
N TYR A 401 1.77 21.34 16.10
CA TYR A 401 1.35 20.23 16.97
C TYR A 401 2.49 19.31 17.42
N TYR A 402 3.57 19.19 16.66
CA TYR A 402 4.66 18.25 16.97
C TYR A 402 5.95 18.93 17.37
N GLY A 403 6.09 20.23 17.14
CA GLY A 403 7.29 21.02 17.46
C GLY A 403 8.53 20.65 16.62
N SER A 404 8.44 19.64 15.77
CA SER A 404 9.53 19.19 14.89
C SER A 404 9.02 18.31 13.76
N HIS A 405 9.80 18.22 12.68
CA HIS A 405 9.54 17.34 11.55
C HIS A 405 10.08 15.92 11.80
N GLN A 406 9.31 14.92 11.42
CA GLN A 406 9.80 13.55 11.34
C GLN A 406 10.34 13.31 9.91
N LEU A 407 11.66 13.32 9.79
CA LEU A 407 12.34 13.39 8.51
C LEU A 407 12.88 12.06 8.04
N THR A 408 12.56 11.68 6.81
CA THR A 408 13.18 10.56 6.10
C THR A 408 14.06 11.09 4.99
N LYS A 409 15.33 10.68 4.98
CA LYS A 409 16.32 11.09 3.99
C LYS A 409 16.09 10.41 2.65
N THR A 410 16.11 11.19 1.57
CA THR A 410 16.23 10.72 0.20
C THR A 410 17.60 11.05 -0.34
N GLU A 411 18.35 10.03 -0.71
CA GLU A 411 19.70 10.19 -1.26
C GLU A 411 19.66 10.84 -2.64
N LYS A 412 20.72 11.57 -2.97
CA LYS A 412 20.89 12.17 -4.28
C LYS A 412 20.91 11.09 -5.37
N LYS A 413 20.06 11.25 -6.38
CA LYS A 413 20.06 10.47 -7.62
C LYS A 413 20.50 11.38 -8.77
N ALA A 414 21.53 11.00 -9.49
CA ALA A 414 21.92 11.74 -10.69
C ALA A 414 20.85 11.58 -11.78
N ALA A 415 20.54 12.67 -12.49
CA ALA A 415 19.69 12.60 -13.67
C ALA A 415 20.40 11.81 -14.79
N THR A 416 19.64 11.01 -15.51
CA THR A 416 20.09 10.32 -16.74
C THR A 416 19.63 11.08 -17.98
N CYS A 417 19.84 10.54 -19.15
CA CYS A 417 19.33 11.15 -20.36
C CYS A 417 17.81 11.25 -20.42
N ILE A 418 17.11 10.28 -19.83
CA ILE A 418 15.66 10.08 -19.95
C ILE A 418 14.91 10.09 -18.63
N GLU A 419 15.61 9.94 -17.52
CA GLU A 419 15.02 9.95 -16.19
C GLU A 419 15.51 11.16 -15.40
N ASP A 420 14.59 11.77 -14.68
CA ASP A 420 14.91 12.80 -13.72
C ASP A 420 15.73 12.23 -12.56
N GLY A 421 16.64 13.04 -12.08
CA GLY A 421 17.35 12.83 -10.84
C GLY A 421 16.71 13.63 -9.70
N ASN A 422 17.35 13.62 -8.56
CA ASN A 422 16.99 14.47 -7.45
C ASN A 422 18.23 14.94 -6.68
N ILE A 423 18.14 16.06 -6.02
CA ILE A 423 19.11 16.46 -5.00
C ILE A 423 19.00 15.57 -3.77
N GLU A 424 19.95 15.60 -2.87
CA GLU A 424 19.77 15.03 -1.53
C GLU A 424 18.78 15.91 -0.76
N TYR A 425 17.78 15.30 -0.12
CA TYR A 425 16.78 16.03 0.65
C TYR A 425 16.13 15.13 1.72
N TRP A 426 15.43 15.76 2.63
CA TRP A 426 14.64 15.10 3.67
C TRP A 426 13.17 15.40 3.47
N THR A 427 12.33 14.37 3.55
CA THR A 427 10.88 14.52 3.47
C THR A 427 10.28 14.30 4.85
N CYS A 428 9.44 15.21 5.28
CA CYS A 428 8.65 15.01 6.49
C CYS A 428 7.49 14.03 6.20
N GLU A 429 7.43 12.94 6.95
CA GLU A 429 6.41 11.91 6.79
C GLU A 429 5.00 12.40 7.14
N ARG A 430 4.90 13.44 7.99
CA ARG A 430 3.63 13.99 8.44
C ARG A 430 3.08 15.09 7.53
N CYS A 431 3.88 16.09 7.21
CA CYS A 431 3.42 17.25 6.42
C CYS A 431 3.80 17.19 4.94
N GLY A 432 4.58 16.20 4.52
CA GLY A 432 5.03 16.05 3.14
C GLY A 432 6.05 17.08 2.65
N LYS A 433 6.40 18.09 3.46
CA LYS A 433 7.39 19.11 3.10
C LYS A 433 8.77 18.53 2.92
N HIS A 434 9.56 19.13 2.04
CA HIS A 434 10.93 18.75 1.78
C HIS A 434 11.91 19.76 2.39
N PHE A 435 13.05 19.26 2.84
CA PHE A 435 14.09 20.06 3.50
C PHE A 435 15.46 19.74 2.94
N SER A 436 16.35 20.75 2.91
CA SER A 436 17.74 20.57 2.49
C SER A 436 18.66 20.16 3.63
N ASP A 437 18.16 20.02 4.85
CA ASP A 437 18.91 19.68 6.06
C ASP A 437 18.16 18.64 6.93
N ALA A 438 18.93 17.92 7.72
CA ALA A 438 18.40 16.87 8.61
C ALA A 438 17.64 17.41 9.82
N GLU A 439 17.73 18.70 10.11
CA GLU A 439 17.01 19.37 11.19
C GLU A 439 15.63 19.89 10.77
N GLY A 440 15.31 19.86 9.47
CA GLY A 440 14.02 20.35 8.95
C GLY A 440 13.85 21.87 9.05
N LYS A 441 14.94 22.63 8.94
CA LYS A 441 14.92 24.09 9.10
C LYS A 441 14.80 24.83 7.77
N ASN A 442 15.36 24.27 6.71
CA ASN A 442 15.42 24.90 5.40
C ASN A 442 14.48 24.17 4.44
N GLU A 443 13.24 24.60 4.40
CA GLU A 443 12.22 24.07 3.48
C GLU A 443 12.61 24.34 2.03
N ILE A 444 12.43 23.36 1.15
CA ILE A 444 12.65 23.44 -0.28
C ILE A 444 11.44 22.86 -1.04
N THR A 445 11.13 23.46 -2.17
CA THR A 445 10.02 23.01 -3.02
C THR A 445 10.48 22.24 -4.25
N GLU A 446 11.72 22.50 -4.69
CA GLU A 446 12.30 21.90 -5.88
C GLU A 446 13.33 20.84 -5.49
N VAL A 447 13.01 19.59 -5.68
CA VAL A 447 13.91 18.46 -5.37
C VAL A 447 14.34 17.70 -6.63
N ALA A 448 13.61 17.83 -7.71
CA ALA A 448 13.90 17.16 -8.97
C ALA A 448 15.05 17.84 -9.73
N ILE A 449 15.88 17.03 -10.35
CA ILE A 449 16.85 17.45 -11.35
C ILE A 449 16.35 16.89 -12.67
N SER A 450 15.93 17.76 -13.56
CA SER A 450 15.40 17.33 -14.87
C SER A 450 16.37 16.43 -15.60
N ALA A 451 15.83 15.48 -16.35
CA ALA A 451 16.59 14.61 -17.24
C ALA A 451 17.50 15.43 -18.15
N LEU A 452 18.73 14.96 -18.32
CA LEU A 452 19.77 15.67 -19.07
C LEU A 452 19.44 15.82 -20.55
N GLY A 453 18.47 15.04 -21.03
CA GLY A 453 18.26 14.86 -22.45
C GLY A 453 19.41 14.11 -23.12
N HIS A 454 19.23 13.82 -24.40
CA HIS A 454 20.28 13.19 -25.18
C HIS A 454 21.23 14.25 -25.75
N ASN A 455 22.50 14.13 -25.47
CA ASN A 455 23.58 14.88 -26.16
C ASN A 455 24.14 14.01 -27.26
N TRP A 456 23.52 14.06 -28.41
CA TRP A 456 23.89 13.21 -29.53
C TRP A 456 25.26 13.57 -30.09
N GLY A 457 26.05 12.54 -30.40
CA GLY A 457 27.25 12.65 -31.18
C GLY A 457 26.96 12.79 -32.69
N GLU A 458 27.99 13.07 -33.47
CA GLU A 458 27.87 13.07 -34.94
C GLU A 458 27.48 11.68 -35.44
N PRO A 459 26.63 11.59 -36.46
CA PRO A 459 26.23 10.32 -37.03
C PRO A 459 27.38 9.64 -37.78
N VAL A 460 27.50 8.34 -37.58
CA VAL A 460 28.43 7.49 -38.33
C VAL A 460 27.64 6.73 -39.40
N TYR A 461 28.05 6.84 -40.65
CA TYR A 461 27.38 6.23 -41.78
C TYR A 461 28.04 4.89 -42.14
N THR A 462 27.23 3.88 -42.40
CA THR A 462 27.70 2.55 -42.85
C THR A 462 26.90 2.09 -44.04
N TRP A 463 27.56 1.82 -45.11
CA TRP A 463 27.01 1.21 -46.31
C TRP A 463 27.10 -0.31 -46.24
N SER A 464 26.11 -1.01 -46.76
CA SER A 464 26.20 -2.45 -47.00
C SER A 464 27.17 -2.75 -48.14
N ASP A 465 27.72 -3.97 -48.17
CA ASP A 465 28.66 -4.40 -49.16
C ASP A 465 28.07 -4.39 -50.61
N ASP A 466 26.76 -4.54 -50.71
CA ASP A 466 26.00 -4.50 -51.97
C ASP A 466 25.46 -3.11 -52.32
N ASN A 467 25.74 -2.11 -51.52
CA ASN A 467 25.27 -0.72 -51.60
C ASN A 467 23.75 -0.54 -51.65
N THR A 468 22.98 -1.57 -51.27
CA THR A 468 21.51 -1.48 -51.27
C THR A 468 20.98 -0.77 -50.04
N THR A 469 21.76 -0.68 -48.97
CA THR A 469 21.40 0.02 -47.74
C THR A 469 22.54 0.91 -47.26
N CYS A 470 22.16 2.04 -46.70
CA CYS A 470 23.03 2.89 -45.91
C CYS A 470 22.37 3.18 -44.57
N THR A 471 23.07 2.95 -43.50
CA THR A 471 22.59 3.24 -42.16
C THR A 471 23.44 4.34 -41.53
N ALA A 472 22.76 5.26 -40.83
CA ALA A 472 23.39 6.25 -39.99
C ALA A 472 23.14 5.88 -38.53
N LYS A 473 24.17 5.89 -37.70
CA LYS A 473 24.06 5.63 -36.26
C LYS A 473 24.69 6.78 -35.50
N ARG A 474 23.94 7.35 -34.54
CA ARG A 474 24.51 8.27 -33.56
C ARG A 474 24.40 7.72 -32.14
N VAL A 475 25.32 8.12 -31.30
CA VAL A 475 25.46 7.66 -29.93
C VAL A 475 25.37 8.86 -29.00
N CYS A 476 24.63 8.75 -27.93
CA CYS A 476 24.54 9.79 -26.96
C CYS A 476 25.87 9.93 -26.19
N LYS A 477 26.37 11.15 -26.06
CA LYS A 477 27.61 11.44 -25.30
C LYS A 477 27.44 11.33 -23.79
N ASN A 478 26.20 11.47 -23.31
CA ASN A 478 25.89 11.34 -21.88
C ASN A 478 25.78 9.85 -21.47
N ASP A 479 25.34 8.98 -22.39
CA ASP A 479 25.24 7.54 -22.17
C ASP A 479 25.39 6.78 -23.50
N ALA A 480 26.49 6.07 -23.64
CA ALA A 480 26.82 5.35 -24.85
C ALA A 480 25.89 4.17 -25.17
N SER A 481 25.07 3.74 -24.23
CA SER A 481 24.05 2.71 -24.46
C SER A 481 22.87 3.25 -25.27
N HIS A 482 22.64 4.55 -25.23
CA HIS A 482 21.59 5.21 -25.99
C HIS A 482 22.09 5.47 -27.42
N THR A 483 21.46 4.83 -28.36
CA THR A 483 21.81 4.96 -29.78
C THR A 483 20.56 5.15 -30.61
N GLU A 484 20.66 5.96 -31.64
CA GLU A 484 19.66 6.07 -32.68
C GLU A 484 20.24 5.61 -34.00
N THR A 485 19.40 4.97 -34.80
CA THR A 485 19.79 4.45 -36.12
C THR A 485 18.71 4.86 -37.13
N ALA A 486 19.13 5.42 -38.21
CA ALA A 486 18.32 5.73 -39.38
C ALA A 486 18.77 4.87 -40.57
N THR A 487 17.82 4.45 -41.38
CA THR A 487 18.10 3.68 -42.60
C THR A 487 17.65 4.50 -43.80
N ALA A 488 18.57 4.71 -44.72
CA ALA A 488 18.30 5.47 -45.92
C ALA A 488 17.46 4.69 -46.94
N THR A 489 16.70 5.43 -47.73
CA THR A 489 16.27 4.95 -49.04
C THR A 489 17.44 5.16 -50.00
N VAL A 490 17.95 4.08 -50.55
CA VAL A 490 19.07 4.15 -51.52
C VAL A 490 18.52 4.10 -52.95
N THR A 491 18.91 5.07 -53.72
CA THR A 491 18.72 5.09 -55.20
C THR A 491 20.07 4.93 -55.90
N SER A 492 20.08 4.32 -57.02
CA SER A 492 21.29 4.17 -57.84
C SER A 492 21.07 4.72 -59.22
N GLU A 493 22.05 5.42 -59.74
CA GLU A 493 22.05 5.96 -61.04
C GLU A 493 23.39 5.62 -61.73
N GLN A 494 23.30 5.13 -62.94
CA GLN A 494 24.49 4.89 -63.76
C GLN A 494 24.96 6.22 -64.33
N THR A 495 25.99 6.80 -63.73
CA THR A 495 26.55 8.10 -64.14
C THR A 495 27.51 7.98 -65.32
N LYS A 496 28.08 6.78 -65.50
CA LYS A 496 28.88 6.46 -66.73
C LYS A 496 28.58 5.01 -67.16
N ALA A 497 28.19 4.83 -68.35
CA ALA A 497 27.99 3.50 -68.94
C ALA A 497 29.32 2.78 -69.15
N PRO A 498 29.46 1.50 -68.76
CA PRO A 498 30.63 0.72 -69.09
C PRO A 498 30.66 0.41 -70.58
N THR A 499 31.84 0.30 -71.09
CA THR A 499 32.06 -0.23 -72.45
C THR A 499 32.63 -1.62 -72.35
N CYS A 500 32.88 -2.26 -73.49
CA CYS A 500 33.51 -3.59 -73.51
C CYS A 500 34.85 -3.62 -72.76
N THR A 501 35.57 -2.53 -72.71
CA THR A 501 36.95 -2.43 -72.22
C THR A 501 37.13 -1.40 -71.09
N GLU A 502 36.22 -0.45 -70.94
CA GLU A 502 36.31 0.58 -69.91
C GLU A 502 35.22 0.38 -68.82
N MET A 503 35.61 0.59 -67.63
CA MET A 503 34.65 0.59 -66.50
C MET A 503 33.70 1.76 -66.58
N GLY A 504 32.44 1.50 -66.28
CA GLY A 504 31.42 2.49 -65.99
C GLY A 504 31.42 2.93 -64.54
N GLU A 505 30.53 3.80 -64.19
CA GLU A 505 30.34 4.28 -62.82
C GLU A 505 28.86 4.22 -62.41
N MET A 506 28.63 3.65 -61.27
CA MET A 506 27.32 3.65 -60.54
C MET A 506 27.43 4.55 -59.36
N THR A 507 26.58 5.55 -59.25
CA THR A 507 26.48 6.40 -58.07
C THR A 507 25.25 5.99 -57.30
N TYR A 508 25.46 5.71 -56.01
CA TYR A 508 24.42 5.39 -55.03
C TYR A 508 24.17 6.63 -54.17
N THR A 509 22.91 7.02 -54.04
CA THR A 509 22.47 8.15 -53.20
C THR A 509 21.59 7.62 -52.09
N ALA A 510 22.02 7.80 -50.85
CA ALA A 510 21.30 7.42 -49.66
C ALA A 510 20.59 8.65 -49.05
N THR A 511 19.29 8.71 -49.19
CA THR A 511 18.43 9.77 -48.67
C THR A 511 17.73 9.29 -47.39
N PHE A 512 17.80 10.07 -46.35
CA PHE A 512 17.20 9.77 -45.02
C PHE A 512 15.98 10.64 -44.77
N THR A 513 15.06 10.19 -43.94
CA THR A 513 13.85 10.92 -43.53
C THR A 513 14.06 11.69 -42.23
N GLU A 514 15.03 11.30 -41.43
CA GLU A 514 15.34 11.89 -40.16
C GLU A 514 16.16 13.18 -40.31
N GLU A 515 15.76 14.26 -39.65
CA GLU A 515 16.39 15.59 -39.74
C GLU A 515 17.85 15.62 -39.25
N TRP A 516 18.26 14.65 -38.45
CA TRP A 516 19.60 14.61 -37.86
C TRP A 516 20.65 13.93 -38.74
N VAL A 517 20.30 13.43 -39.90
CA VAL A 517 21.19 12.81 -40.87
C VAL A 517 21.22 13.60 -42.18
N VAL A 518 22.35 13.58 -42.83
CA VAL A 518 22.51 14.21 -44.15
C VAL A 518 22.67 13.14 -45.23
N GLU A 519 22.21 13.46 -46.40
CA GLU A 519 22.35 12.62 -47.60
C GLU A 519 23.81 12.18 -47.78
N GLN A 520 24.00 10.91 -48.17
CA GLN A 520 25.30 10.34 -48.47
C GLN A 520 25.32 9.83 -49.93
N THR A 521 26.46 10.01 -50.55
CA THR A 521 26.70 9.47 -51.90
C THR A 521 27.91 8.57 -51.89
N LYS A 522 27.84 7.50 -52.64
CA LYS A 522 28.96 6.56 -52.88
C LYS A 522 29.01 6.19 -54.34
N THR A 523 30.20 6.23 -54.95
CA THR A 523 30.40 5.86 -56.34
C THR A 523 31.21 4.58 -56.41
N GLU A 524 30.77 3.63 -57.24
CA GLU A 524 31.48 2.39 -57.51
C GLU A 524 31.63 2.14 -59.04
N GLY A 525 32.72 1.52 -59.34
CA GLY A 525 32.99 1.18 -60.75
C GLY A 525 32.12 0.01 -61.19
N ILE A 526 31.46 0.18 -62.30
CA ILE A 526 30.78 -0.91 -63.01
C ILE A 526 31.86 -1.59 -63.92
N PRO A 527 32.09 -2.88 -63.69
CA PRO A 527 33.07 -3.58 -64.56
C PRO A 527 32.78 -3.38 -66.07
N ALA A 528 33.80 -3.26 -66.78
CA ALA A 528 33.65 -3.28 -68.22
C ALA A 528 32.84 -4.50 -68.72
N THR A 529 31.95 -4.30 -69.64
CA THR A 529 30.95 -5.34 -70.00
C THR A 529 31.59 -6.59 -70.56
N GLY A 530 32.86 -6.47 -70.91
CA GLY A 530 33.53 -7.53 -71.67
C GLY A 530 32.93 -7.66 -73.08
N HIS A 531 33.37 -8.61 -73.73
CA HIS A 531 32.83 -8.88 -75.10
C HIS A 531 31.68 -9.88 -74.99
N HIS A 532 30.50 -9.50 -75.43
CA HIS A 532 29.35 -10.39 -75.59
C HIS A 532 29.23 -10.91 -77.00
N TYR A 533 29.52 -12.17 -77.14
CA TYR A 533 29.61 -12.77 -78.48
C TYR A 533 28.29 -13.50 -78.85
N VAL A 534 27.62 -13.04 -79.90
CA VAL A 534 26.45 -13.72 -80.48
C VAL A 534 26.86 -14.10 -81.91
N ASN A 535 26.67 -15.37 -82.23
CA ASN A 535 27.16 -15.94 -83.55
C ASN A 535 28.64 -15.68 -83.77
N GLY A 536 29.44 -15.66 -82.75
CA GLY A 536 30.88 -15.52 -82.84
C GLY A 536 31.41 -14.08 -82.88
N TYR A 537 30.59 -13.04 -82.70
CA TYR A 537 31.02 -11.63 -82.70
C TYR A 537 30.40 -10.84 -81.51
N CYS A 538 31.18 -9.96 -80.94
CA CYS A 538 30.69 -9.06 -79.91
C CYS A 538 29.66 -8.08 -80.47
N THR A 539 28.48 -8.03 -79.89
CA THR A 539 27.34 -7.22 -80.35
C THR A 539 27.54 -5.72 -80.24
N GLU A 540 28.42 -5.29 -79.29
CA GLU A 540 28.62 -3.88 -79.03
C GLU A 540 29.85 -3.27 -79.69
N CYS A 541 30.95 -4.00 -79.72
CA CYS A 541 32.18 -3.48 -80.31
C CYS A 541 32.66 -4.29 -81.56
N GLY A 542 31.98 -5.37 -81.93
CA GLY A 542 32.24 -6.15 -83.12
C GLY A 542 33.36 -7.20 -82.98
N GLN A 543 34.01 -7.40 -81.88
CA GLN A 543 35.08 -8.36 -81.64
C GLN A 543 34.56 -9.80 -81.47
N ARG A 544 35.31 -10.85 -81.88
CA ARG A 544 34.85 -12.27 -81.95
C ARG A 544 35.18 -13.10 -80.72
N ASP A 545 34.29 -14.13 -80.38
CA ASP A 545 34.29 -14.99 -79.19
C ASP A 545 34.94 -16.38 -79.35
N PRO A 546 35.64 -16.90 -78.33
CA PRO A 546 36.30 -18.20 -78.36
C PRO A 546 35.53 -19.42 -77.82
N ASN A 547 34.37 -19.36 -77.04
CA ASN A 547 33.79 -20.58 -76.45
C ASN A 547 32.29 -20.54 -76.06
N TYR A 548 31.45 -21.48 -76.42
CA TYR A 548 29.99 -21.54 -76.16
C TYR A 548 29.38 -22.92 -75.76
N VAL A 549 28.30 -23.04 -74.80
CA VAL A 549 27.46 -24.25 -74.50
C VAL A 549 26.21 -24.04 -73.56
N ASP A 550 25.14 -24.96 -73.43
CA ASP A 550 23.74 -24.85 -72.88
C ASP A 550 23.23 -25.62 -71.61
N PRO A 551 21.98 -25.35 -70.95
CA PRO A 551 21.56 -25.55 -69.55
C PRO A 551 20.41 -26.54 -69.04
N ILE A 552 19.98 -26.58 -67.74
CA ILE A 552 19.01 -27.50 -67.03
C ILE A 552 18.16 -26.90 -65.84
N SER A 553 16.94 -27.49 -65.30
CA SER A 553 15.91 -27.01 -64.38
C SER A 553 15.62 -27.79 -63.03
N TYR A 554 14.90 -27.16 -61.94
CA TYR A 554 14.55 -27.69 -60.57
C TYR A 554 13.22 -27.23 -59.91
N TYR A 555 12.59 -27.95 -58.82
CA TYR A 555 11.30 -27.74 -58.20
C TYR A 555 11.29 -27.76 -56.64
N ASN A 556 10.36 -27.01 -55.95
CA ASN A 556 10.27 -26.80 -54.48
C ASN A 556 9.15 -27.61 -53.80
N ILE A 557 9.30 -27.87 -52.46
CA ILE A 557 8.39 -28.60 -51.58
C ILE A 557 7.92 -27.66 -50.44
N TYR A 558 6.61 -27.63 -50.15
CA TYR A 558 5.99 -26.76 -49.16
C TYR A 558 5.15 -27.57 -48.18
N VAL A 559 5.28 -27.31 -46.85
CA VAL A 559 4.42 -27.85 -45.79
C VAL A 559 3.48 -26.76 -45.33
N GLU A 560 2.17 -27.00 -45.43
CA GLU A 560 1.10 -26.03 -45.10
C GLU A 560 0.08 -26.65 -44.13
N ASN A 561 -0.43 -25.84 -43.17
CA ASN A 561 -1.57 -26.22 -42.33
C ASN A 561 -1.40 -27.56 -41.59
N VAL A 562 -0.35 -27.68 -40.77
CA VAL A 562 -0.16 -28.80 -39.87
C VAL A 562 -0.99 -28.54 -38.61
N CYS A 563 -1.79 -29.52 -38.18
CA CYS A 563 -2.61 -29.40 -36.95
C CYS A 563 -1.71 -29.43 -35.69
N ASP A 564 -2.18 -28.84 -34.61
CA ASP A 564 -1.49 -28.85 -33.33
C ASP A 564 -1.21 -30.27 -32.84
N GLY A 565 -0.12 -30.48 -32.14
CA GLY A 565 0.29 -31.80 -31.64
C GLY A 565 0.96 -32.71 -32.69
N VAL A 566 1.29 -32.16 -33.85
CA VAL A 566 1.96 -32.86 -34.94
C VAL A 566 3.12 -32.03 -35.48
N GLU A 567 4.25 -32.64 -35.66
CA GLU A 567 5.37 -32.08 -36.39
C GLU A 567 5.55 -32.82 -37.75
N VAL A 568 5.65 -32.06 -38.82
CA VAL A 568 5.81 -32.59 -40.19
C VAL A 568 7.10 -32.03 -40.80
N THR A 569 7.99 -32.92 -41.13
CA THR A 569 9.25 -32.60 -41.79
C THR A 569 9.38 -33.29 -43.13
N THR A 570 10.24 -32.80 -43.97
CA THR A 570 10.52 -33.39 -45.31
C THR A 570 12.01 -33.64 -45.53
N SER A 571 12.35 -34.74 -46.14
CA SER A 571 13.75 -35.12 -46.38
C SER A 571 14.53 -34.14 -47.28
N LYS A 572 13.84 -33.34 -48.08
CA LYS A 572 14.39 -32.25 -48.90
C LYS A 572 13.33 -31.19 -49.22
N ASN A 573 13.76 -29.92 -49.27
CA ASN A 573 12.88 -28.79 -49.59
C ASN A 573 12.87 -28.41 -51.09
N VAL A 574 13.83 -28.97 -51.84
CA VAL A 574 13.98 -28.77 -53.30
C VAL A 574 14.41 -30.07 -53.92
N VAL A 575 13.81 -30.43 -55.04
CA VAL A 575 14.07 -31.69 -55.75
C VAL A 575 14.23 -31.43 -57.23
N ARG A 576 15.22 -32.15 -57.83
CA ARG A 576 15.39 -32.20 -59.30
C ARG A 576 14.23 -32.90 -59.94
N GLU A 577 13.87 -32.51 -61.12
CA GLU A 577 12.88 -33.13 -61.97
C GLU A 577 12.95 -34.67 -61.98
N GLY A 578 11.82 -35.35 -61.62
CA GLY A 578 11.73 -36.80 -61.49
C GLY A 578 12.22 -37.38 -60.15
N GLY A 579 12.68 -36.59 -59.20
CA GLY A 579 13.18 -37.03 -57.90
C GLY A 579 12.07 -37.37 -56.88
N SER A 580 12.47 -37.79 -55.68
CA SER A 580 11.56 -38.23 -54.62
C SER A 580 11.91 -37.63 -53.27
N ILE A 581 10.92 -37.55 -52.36
CA ILE A 581 11.08 -37.13 -50.97
C ILE A 581 10.33 -38.10 -50.01
N THR A 582 10.68 -38.06 -48.73
CA THR A 582 9.94 -38.67 -47.66
C THR A 582 9.44 -37.55 -46.74
N VAL A 583 8.16 -37.63 -46.37
CA VAL A 583 7.52 -36.77 -45.38
C VAL A 583 7.53 -37.54 -44.06
N SER A 584 8.13 -37.01 -43.02
CA SER A 584 8.16 -37.60 -41.68
C SER A 584 7.21 -36.88 -40.73
N VAL A 585 6.45 -37.61 -39.96
CA VAL A 585 5.42 -37.10 -39.06
C VAL A 585 5.66 -37.61 -37.66
N GLU A 586 5.90 -36.67 -36.75
CA GLU A 586 5.97 -36.94 -35.32
C GLU A 586 4.70 -36.49 -34.64
N LYS A 587 4.16 -37.32 -33.72
CA LYS A 587 2.86 -37.11 -33.06
C LYS A 587 3.04 -36.99 -31.54
N ASP A 588 2.59 -35.88 -30.98
CA ASP A 588 2.51 -35.71 -29.51
C ASP A 588 1.35 -36.51 -28.92
N THR A 589 1.55 -37.81 -28.77
CA THR A 589 0.53 -38.73 -28.20
C THR A 589 0.30 -38.53 -26.70
N ALA A 590 1.10 -37.72 -26.03
CA ALA A 590 0.88 -37.37 -24.61
C ALA A 590 -0.32 -36.43 -24.47
N ASN A 591 -0.41 -35.45 -25.36
CA ASN A 591 -1.37 -34.35 -25.24
C ASN A 591 -2.52 -34.41 -26.25
N TYR A 592 -2.44 -35.26 -27.28
CA TYR A 592 -3.44 -35.33 -28.36
C TYR A 592 -3.87 -36.76 -28.65
N THR A 593 -5.07 -36.93 -29.20
CA THR A 593 -5.58 -38.17 -29.81
C THR A 593 -5.54 -38.03 -31.33
N PHE A 594 -5.36 -39.17 -32.05
CA PHE A 594 -5.09 -39.20 -33.46
C PHE A 594 -5.97 -40.20 -34.25
N ASP A 595 -7.21 -40.46 -33.74
CA ASP A 595 -8.10 -41.47 -34.30
C ASP A 595 -8.50 -41.20 -35.75
N ASN A 596 -8.56 -39.93 -36.15
CA ASN A 596 -8.91 -39.50 -37.50
C ASN A 596 -7.74 -38.80 -38.22
N PHE A 597 -6.50 -39.04 -37.79
CA PHE A 597 -5.36 -38.34 -38.33
C PHE A 597 -5.01 -38.79 -39.73
N LYS A 598 -4.78 -37.82 -40.62
CA LYS A 598 -4.39 -38.04 -42.03
C LYS A 598 -3.40 -36.97 -42.53
N VAL A 599 -2.54 -37.41 -43.42
CA VAL A 599 -1.59 -36.56 -44.16
C VAL A 599 -2.05 -36.46 -45.60
N TYR A 600 -1.99 -35.29 -46.15
CA TYR A 600 -2.42 -35.00 -47.52
C TYR A 600 -1.33 -34.27 -48.31
N TYR A 601 -1.31 -34.42 -49.65
CA TYR A 601 -0.47 -33.67 -50.52
C TYR A 601 -1.21 -33.18 -51.78
N LYS A 602 -0.70 -32.16 -52.46
CA LYS A 602 -1.17 -31.70 -53.75
C LYS A 602 0.02 -31.27 -54.61
N ARG A 603 -0.18 -31.39 -55.94
CA ARG A 603 0.87 -31.12 -56.94
C ARG A 603 0.78 -29.71 -57.59
N SER A 604 -0.05 -28.84 -57.11
CA SER A 604 -0.09 -27.41 -57.48
C SER A 604 -0.77 -26.60 -56.38
N TYR A 605 -0.52 -25.29 -56.33
CA TYR A 605 -1.11 -24.41 -55.33
C TYR A 605 -2.65 -24.46 -55.32
N TYR A 606 -3.27 -24.54 -56.46
CA TYR A 606 -4.74 -24.64 -56.62
C TYR A 606 -5.25 -26.09 -56.81
N GLY A 607 -4.38 -27.09 -56.64
CA GLY A 607 -4.73 -28.50 -56.79
C GLY A 607 -5.58 -29.05 -55.69
N THR A 608 -6.28 -30.18 -55.98
CA THR A 608 -7.00 -30.96 -54.95
C THR A 608 -6.01 -31.67 -54.02
N TRP A 609 -6.45 -31.86 -52.77
CA TRP A 609 -5.66 -32.58 -51.78
C TRP A 609 -5.94 -34.08 -51.90
N ASP A 610 -4.90 -34.86 -52.17
CA ASP A 610 -4.91 -36.33 -52.13
C ASP A 610 -4.38 -36.84 -50.80
N GLU A 611 -5.00 -37.88 -50.23
CA GLU A 611 -4.48 -38.51 -49.01
C GLU A 611 -3.19 -39.27 -49.27
N LEU A 612 -2.16 -38.95 -48.48
CA LEU A 612 -0.86 -39.62 -48.60
C LEU A 612 -0.85 -40.86 -47.74
N LYS A 613 -0.52 -41.99 -48.28
CA LYS A 613 -0.44 -43.25 -47.54
C LYS A 613 0.91 -43.37 -46.85
N GLU A 614 0.86 -43.86 -45.60
CA GLU A 614 2.04 -44.16 -44.83
C GLU A 614 2.89 -45.25 -45.50
N GLY A 615 4.20 -45.11 -45.47
CA GLY A 615 5.16 -46.03 -46.03
C GLY A 615 5.36 -47.29 -45.16
N THR A 616 6.46 -47.97 -45.35
CA THR A 616 6.81 -49.15 -44.59
C THR A 616 7.34 -48.87 -43.18
N GLN A 617 7.79 -47.64 -42.94
CA GLN A 617 8.19 -47.15 -41.62
C GLN A 617 7.07 -46.32 -41.01
N PRO A 618 6.74 -46.54 -39.72
CA PRO A 618 5.72 -45.75 -39.04
C PRO A 618 6.08 -44.26 -39.03
N GLY A 619 5.10 -43.39 -39.40
CA GLY A 619 5.28 -41.92 -39.46
C GLY A 619 5.95 -41.41 -40.71
N GLU A 620 6.28 -42.27 -41.67
CA GLU A 620 6.94 -41.87 -42.92
C GLU A 620 6.01 -42.05 -44.15
N TYR A 621 5.93 -41.03 -44.99
CA TYR A 621 5.06 -40.94 -46.15
C TYR A 621 5.88 -40.58 -47.40
N PRO A 622 6.14 -41.50 -48.35
CA PRO A 622 6.97 -41.24 -49.53
C PRO A 622 6.18 -40.56 -50.65
N ILE A 623 6.81 -39.59 -51.32
CA ILE A 623 6.31 -39.00 -52.57
C ILE A 623 7.37 -39.16 -53.66
N ASN A 624 7.03 -39.89 -54.71
CA ASN A 624 7.93 -40.22 -55.80
C ASN A 624 7.57 -39.48 -57.10
N ASN A 625 8.52 -39.40 -58.02
CA ASN A 625 8.33 -38.83 -59.36
C ASN A 625 7.78 -37.40 -59.34
N ILE A 626 8.55 -36.47 -58.76
CA ILE A 626 8.16 -35.08 -58.58
C ILE A 626 8.56 -34.28 -59.85
N TRP A 627 7.53 -33.76 -60.55
CA TRP A 627 7.65 -32.95 -61.79
C TRP A 627 7.04 -31.55 -61.62
N THR A 628 6.70 -31.14 -60.41
CA THR A 628 6.08 -29.87 -60.08
C THR A 628 6.27 -29.60 -58.59
N HIS A 629 5.93 -28.40 -58.12
CA HIS A 629 5.92 -28.08 -56.72
C HIS A 629 4.94 -28.97 -55.95
N ILE A 630 5.31 -29.41 -54.73
CA ILE A 630 4.48 -30.22 -53.84
C ILE A 630 4.10 -29.41 -52.60
N TYR A 631 2.83 -29.55 -52.18
CA TYR A 631 2.27 -28.95 -50.96
C TYR A 631 1.77 -30.06 -50.07
N ILE A 632 2.03 -29.98 -48.75
CA ILE A 632 1.74 -31.03 -47.76
C ILE A 632 0.99 -30.41 -46.60
N LYS A 633 -0.05 -31.09 -46.07
CA LYS A 633 -0.75 -30.75 -44.84
C LYS A 633 -1.03 -31.99 -44.01
N ALA A 634 -1.22 -31.80 -42.69
CA ALA A 634 -1.63 -32.84 -41.78
C ALA A 634 -2.77 -32.33 -40.89
N GLN A 635 -3.79 -33.15 -40.64
CA GLN A 635 -4.97 -32.77 -39.85
C GLN A 635 -5.59 -33.98 -39.17
N GLY A 636 -6.44 -33.72 -38.13
CA GLY A 636 -7.18 -34.77 -37.40
C GLY A 636 -6.54 -35.14 -36.06
N ALA A 637 -5.68 -34.30 -35.50
CA ALA A 637 -5.30 -34.39 -34.09
C ALA A 637 -6.31 -33.62 -33.23
N GLU A 638 -6.75 -34.22 -32.14
CA GLU A 638 -7.65 -33.59 -31.17
C GLU A 638 -6.94 -33.51 -29.83
N LYS A 639 -6.92 -32.30 -29.24
CA LYS A 639 -6.27 -32.06 -27.94
C LYS A 639 -7.01 -32.79 -26.86
N LYS A 640 -6.31 -33.55 -26.03
CA LYS A 640 -6.86 -34.18 -24.86
C LYS A 640 -7.28 -33.10 -23.87
N GLU A 641 -8.48 -33.16 -23.31
CA GLU A 641 -8.95 -32.21 -22.32
C GLU A 641 -8.06 -32.27 -21.08
N ASP A 642 -7.48 -31.12 -20.74
CA ASP A 642 -6.73 -30.98 -19.50
C ASP A 642 -7.68 -31.03 -18.29
N PRO A 643 -7.34 -31.74 -17.21
CA PRO A 643 -8.11 -31.65 -15.99
C PRO A 643 -7.98 -30.24 -15.43
N THR A 644 -9.12 -29.54 -15.44
CA THR A 644 -9.37 -28.16 -15.00
C THR A 644 -8.32 -27.54 -14.09
N GLY A 645 -7.33 -26.90 -14.64
CA GLY A 645 -6.39 -26.03 -13.98
C GLY A 645 -6.53 -24.60 -14.47
N ILE A 646 -6.63 -23.66 -13.58
CA ILE A 646 -6.74 -22.23 -13.91
C ILE A 646 -5.35 -21.63 -14.13
N GLU A 647 -5.27 -20.70 -15.07
CA GLU A 647 -4.08 -20.02 -15.57
C GLU A 647 -2.98 -19.73 -14.53
N SER A 648 -1.76 -20.14 -14.87
CA SER A 648 -0.56 -19.92 -14.07
C SER A 648 -0.08 -18.47 -14.15
N ILE A 649 0.21 -17.89 -13.00
CA ILE A 649 1.23 -16.83 -12.90
C ILE A 649 2.58 -17.53 -13.04
N GLU A 650 3.55 -16.85 -13.64
CA GLU A 650 4.90 -17.37 -13.76
C GLU A 650 5.39 -17.89 -12.38
N GLY A 651 5.42 -19.20 -12.22
CA GLY A 651 5.87 -19.91 -11.03
C GLY A 651 4.81 -20.28 -9.97
N VAL A 652 3.62 -19.68 -9.92
CA VAL A 652 2.54 -20.08 -8.99
C VAL A 652 1.58 -21.03 -9.68
N LYS A 653 1.33 -22.20 -9.07
CA LYS A 653 0.34 -23.17 -9.55
C LYS A 653 -0.62 -23.53 -8.42
N VAL A 654 -1.91 -23.49 -8.73
CA VAL A 654 -3.00 -23.88 -7.80
C VAL A 654 -3.92 -24.84 -8.55
N TYR A 655 -4.02 -26.07 -8.07
CA TYR A 655 -4.83 -27.10 -8.73
C TYR A 655 -5.35 -28.15 -7.74
N THR A 656 -6.33 -28.93 -8.17
CA THR A 656 -6.87 -30.06 -7.40
C THR A 656 -6.52 -31.38 -8.08
N LYS A 657 -6.11 -32.37 -7.29
CA LYS A 657 -5.84 -33.73 -7.76
C LYS A 657 -6.14 -34.73 -6.64
N ASP A 658 -6.77 -35.85 -6.99
CA ASP A 658 -7.09 -36.98 -6.09
C ASP A 658 -7.75 -36.54 -4.76
N GLY A 659 -8.76 -35.65 -4.86
CA GLY A 659 -9.49 -35.15 -3.68
C GLY A 659 -8.68 -34.24 -2.76
N SER A 660 -7.54 -33.73 -3.19
CA SER A 660 -6.69 -32.81 -2.44
C SER A 660 -6.42 -31.53 -3.25
N LEU A 661 -6.18 -30.44 -2.55
CA LEU A 661 -5.76 -29.16 -3.12
C LEU A 661 -4.24 -29.03 -3.04
N TYR A 662 -3.63 -28.61 -4.12
CA TYR A 662 -2.19 -28.36 -4.22
C TYR A 662 -1.94 -26.89 -4.55
N VAL A 663 -0.99 -26.30 -3.82
CA VAL A 663 -0.52 -24.93 -4.08
C VAL A 663 1.01 -24.96 -4.18
N GLN A 664 1.54 -24.44 -5.25
CA GLN A 664 2.98 -24.26 -5.46
C GLN A 664 3.30 -22.79 -5.57
N THR A 665 4.24 -22.31 -4.81
CA THR A 665 4.72 -20.91 -4.84
C THR A 665 6.23 -20.88 -5.06
N PRO A 666 6.74 -20.06 -5.98
CA PRO A 666 8.18 -19.96 -6.28
C PRO A 666 8.97 -19.23 -5.18
N GLN A 667 8.30 -18.43 -4.39
CA GLN A 667 8.86 -17.69 -3.27
C GLN A 667 7.92 -17.77 -2.07
N ARG A 668 8.29 -17.21 -0.92
CA ARG A 668 7.44 -17.20 0.28
C ARG A 668 6.22 -16.31 0.05
N GLU A 669 5.04 -16.91 0.11
CA GLU A 669 3.76 -16.24 -0.12
C GLU A 669 2.75 -16.60 0.95
N GLN A 670 1.88 -15.66 1.28
CA GLN A 670 0.71 -15.91 2.12
C GLN A 670 -0.34 -16.67 1.31
N VAL A 671 -0.72 -17.85 1.77
CA VAL A 671 -1.78 -18.68 1.18
C VAL A 671 -2.99 -18.69 2.11
N ILE A 672 -4.12 -18.25 1.60
CA ILE A 672 -5.38 -18.23 2.34
C ILE A 672 -6.41 -19.05 1.56
N ILE A 673 -6.99 -20.06 2.19
CA ILE A 673 -8.04 -20.90 1.60
C ILE A 673 -9.37 -20.56 2.28
N VAL A 674 -10.35 -20.18 1.49
CA VAL A 674 -11.66 -19.74 1.97
C VAL A 674 -12.74 -20.61 1.34
N SER A 675 -13.69 -21.09 2.14
CA SER A 675 -14.86 -21.81 1.65
C SER A 675 -15.88 -20.84 1.02
N MET A 676 -16.84 -21.35 0.29
CA MET A 676 -17.94 -20.54 -0.28
C MET A 676 -18.84 -19.86 0.76
N SER A 677 -18.81 -20.31 2.01
CA SER A 677 -19.50 -19.63 3.13
C SER A 677 -18.73 -18.43 3.69
N GLY A 678 -17.54 -18.12 3.14
CA GLY A 678 -16.68 -17.05 3.62
C GLY A 678 -15.78 -17.43 4.81
N ALA A 679 -15.85 -18.69 5.29
CA ALA A 679 -14.99 -19.14 6.36
C ALA A 679 -13.55 -19.36 5.86
N VAL A 680 -12.57 -18.78 6.53
CA VAL A 680 -11.14 -19.07 6.29
C VAL A 680 -10.83 -20.45 6.84
N VAL A 681 -10.49 -21.37 5.95
CA VAL A 681 -10.19 -22.78 6.29
C VAL A 681 -8.70 -22.96 6.57
N MET A 682 -7.87 -22.16 5.91
CA MET A 682 -6.42 -22.16 6.08
C MET A 682 -5.87 -20.76 5.82
N ASN A 683 -4.88 -20.35 6.61
CA ASN A 683 -4.14 -19.09 6.44
C ASN A 683 -2.71 -19.29 6.94
N GLU A 684 -1.76 -19.38 6.03
CA GLU A 684 -0.35 -19.61 6.38
C GLU A 684 0.60 -19.08 5.29
N GLU A 685 1.84 -18.90 5.65
CA GLU A 685 2.93 -18.65 4.69
C GLU A 685 3.56 -19.96 4.20
N GLN A 686 3.78 -20.07 2.90
CA GLN A 686 4.46 -21.21 2.31
C GLN A 686 5.44 -20.82 1.20
N ILE A 687 6.33 -21.75 0.89
CA ILE A 687 7.22 -21.73 -0.29
C ILE A 687 7.35 -23.15 -0.84
N GLY A 688 7.38 -23.31 -2.14
CA GLY A 688 7.42 -24.59 -2.82
C GLY A 688 6.04 -25.21 -3.01
N LEU A 689 5.98 -26.51 -3.20
CA LEU A 689 4.72 -27.26 -3.39
C LEU A 689 4.20 -27.78 -2.06
N LYS A 690 2.96 -27.47 -1.73
CA LYS A 690 2.25 -28.01 -0.58
C LYS A 690 0.89 -28.59 -0.97
N GLN A 691 0.55 -29.70 -0.33
CA GLN A 691 -0.73 -30.39 -0.47
C GLN A 691 -1.58 -30.16 0.78
N TYR A 692 -2.83 -29.80 0.58
CA TYR A 692 -3.81 -29.55 1.65
C TYR A 692 -4.81 -30.70 1.67
N HIS A 693 -4.83 -31.45 2.77
CA HIS A 693 -5.68 -32.60 3.00
C HIS A 693 -6.86 -32.26 3.92
N GLY A 694 -7.88 -33.12 3.92
CA GLY A 694 -9.00 -33.04 4.86
C GLY A 694 -10.02 -31.95 4.55
N LEU A 695 -9.90 -31.28 3.40
CA LEU A 695 -10.93 -30.36 2.92
C LEU A 695 -12.13 -31.18 2.42
N GLN A 696 -13.33 -30.75 2.76
CA GLN A 696 -14.58 -31.41 2.27
C GLN A 696 -14.79 -31.10 0.78
N PRO A 697 -15.45 -31.96 0.02
CA PRO A 697 -15.85 -31.64 -1.36
C PRO A 697 -16.62 -30.34 -1.43
N GLY A 698 -16.22 -29.45 -2.33
CA GLY A 698 -16.83 -28.12 -2.42
C GLY A 698 -16.05 -27.15 -3.30
N ILE A 699 -16.50 -25.91 -3.35
CA ILE A 699 -15.78 -24.83 -4.03
C ILE A 699 -15.01 -23.99 -2.99
N TYR A 700 -13.75 -23.73 -3.31
CA TYR A 700 -12.85 -22.95 -2.48
C TYR A 700 -12.25 -21.79 -3.28
N ILE A 701 -11.98 -20.71 -2.60
CA ILE A 701 -11.18 -19.61 -3.11
C ILE A 701 -9.82 -19.69 -2.42
N VAL A 702 -8.77 -19.88 -3.20
CA VAL A 702 -7.39 -19.91 -2.72
C VAL A 702 -6.72 -18.60 -3.10
N ARG A 703 -6.34 -17.82 -2.14
CA ARG A 703 -5.58 -16.57 -2.36
C ARG A 703 -4.10 -16.83 -2.11
N VAL A 704 -3.27 -16.43 -3.06
CA VAL A 704 -1.81 -16.46 -2.96
C VAL A 704 -1.30 -15.06 -3.24
N GLY A 705 -0.77 -14.40 -2.22
CA GLY A 705 -0.47 -12.98 -2.29
C GLY A 705 -1.72 -12.15 -2.64
N ASP A 706 -1.61 -11.33 -3.68
CA ASP A 706 -2.71 -10.45 -4.14
C ASP A 706 -3.69 -11.10 -5.10
N LYS A 707 -3.50 -12.37 -5.47
CA LYS A 707 -4.34 -13.07 -6.45
C LYS A 707 -5.17 -14.18 -5.82
N ALA A 708 -6.37 -14.38 -6.39
CA ALA A 708 -7.31 -15.38 -5.92
C ALA A 708 -7.70 -16.36 -7.04
N TYR A 709 -7.73 -17.64 -6.71
CA TYR A 709 -8.05 -18.77 -7.59
C TYR A 709 -9.31 -19.46 -7.06
N LYS A 710 -10.29 -19.66 -7.93
CA LYS A 710 -11.50 -20.41 -7.60
C LYS A 710 -11.38 -21.86 -8.10
N LEU A 711 -11.45 -22.80 -7.18
CA LEU A 711 -11.25 -24.22 -7.46
C LEU A 711 -12.41 -25.04 -6.90
N ARG A 712 -12.68 -26.17 -7.56
CA ARG A 712 -13.62 -27.17 -7.07
C ARG A 712 -12.87 -28.39 -6.63
N LEU A 713 -13.07 -28.81 -5.40
CA LEU A 713 -12.63 -30.09 -4.85
C LEU A 713 -13.79 -31.07 -4.97
N ASN A 714 -13.59 -32.16 -5.69
CA ASN A 714 -14.60 -33.18 -5.93
C ASN A 714 -14.54 -34.28 -4.88
#